data_71101e40e45997b36f3341a3b6ebc768
#
_entry.id   71101e40e45997b36f3341a3b6ebc768
#
_cell.length_a   1.000
_cell.length_b   1.000
_cell.length_c   1.000
_cell.angle_alpha   90.00
_cell.angle_beta   90.00
_cell.angle_gamma   90.00
#
_symmetry.space_group_name_H-M   'P 1'
#
loop_
_entity.id
_entity.type
_entity.pdbx_description
1 polymer ?
#
loop_
_entity_poly.entity_id
_entity_poly.type
_entity_poly.pdbx_seq_one_letter_code
_entity_poly.pdbx_strand_id
1 'polypeptide(L)'
;MALLVAALFSFFAGGFVRWDRAIFATNWLPPPGGSNFWLLFAIFFPAVTGFTQGVSMSGDLKDPGKSLPLGTFLAVGISVLVYYSVAVVFAGTLPGDFMKSDYTAMKRVSSVVALIDAGVIAATLSSAMASFLGAPRVLQSLAGDRIFSFLLPFSKGSGLKGNPRRGVILTAGIAFSVIALGNLNVIARVVSMFFLISYGLLNYATFFEARASSPSFRPKFRWFDAKVSLAGFLACLGLMLAIDPTAGAVAISVLFAIYQYLKRTSGPSRWADSRRSYHLQLVREHLLAAASEPEHPRDWRPQLLALADGPEARKELLTFAAWIEGGGGLTTAAALLEGAGVKMLKSQSEAKSRLSKEISEIGVKAFPLVLFTPDVRLGIHLLVQAAGIGPLKVNTILVKWSGHLPKGIFGLKELSYRTDIRVAFRLGCNIIALHSREGAWDVIKAKPDGERRIDVWWVNDSTSRLMLLLAYLVTRNAGWEETPIHVFAMGHARGEEESAEDLRKILEEVRIDAKPEIVEEVTAASVASHSSNASIVFFPFRFSGDKIVGPLGREIGSFLEQLPMVALVLASEDIELDADPEEGTAGEMAAALDALSDAEMKFRDKEKEAAEALEKLEEKLDKSRAAREAGDDRETQAKINDEVKEAQDQIEMAGRRVAKAKAKATNAAKEVEKLGGKPPKE
;
A
#
# COMPACT_ATOMS: atom_id res chain seq x y z
N MET A 1 19.03 -49.52 -6.80
CA MET A 1 20.25 -48.77 -6.44
C MET A 1 21.53 -49.56 -6.71
N ALA A 2 21.72 -50.77 -6.19
CA ALA A 2 22.94 -51.56 -6.43
C ALA A 2 23.24 -51.78 -7.93
N LEU A 3 22.27 -52.16 -8.74
CA LEU A 3 22.44 -52.34 -10.19
C LEU A 3 22.84 -51.04 -10.92
N LEU A 4 22.32 -49.90 -10.51
CA LEU A 4 22.71 -48.61 -11.06
C LEU A 4 24.19 -48.29 -10.76
N VAL A 5 24.59 -48.46 -9.51
CA VAL A 5 25.98 -48.27 -9.08
C VAL A 5 26.92 -49.23 -9.83
N ALA A 6 26.54 -50.49 -9.98
CA ALA A 6 27.32 -51.49 -10.72
C ALA A 6 27.42 -51.10 -12.23
N ALA A 7 26.36 -50.59 -12.85
CA ALA A 7 26.37 -50.12 -14.20
C ALA A 7 27.29 -48.90 -14.40
N LEU A 8 27.24 -47.91 -13.51
CA LEU A 8 28.14 -46.75 -13.52
C LEU A 8 29.58 -47.17 -13.33
N PHE A 9 29.85 -48.08 -12.41
CA PHE A 9 31.20 -48.63 -12.21
C PHE A 9 31.72 -49.33 -13.48
N SER A 10 30.91 -50.19 -14.15
CA SER A 10 31.24 -50.83 -15.41
C SER A 10 31.54 -49.81 -16.50
N PHE A 11 30.75 -48.72 -16.60
CA PHE A 11 30.96 -47.65 -17.56
C PHE A 11 32.30 -46.92 -17.32
N PHE A 12 32.56 -46.47 -16.08
CA PHE A 12 33.78 -45.74 -15.76
C PHE A 12 35.02 -46.62 -15.91
N ALA A 13 34.97 -47.88 -15.49
CA ALA A 13 36.05 -48.82 -15.67
C ALA A 13 36.39 -49.07 -17.16
N GLY A 14 35.37 -49.23 -17.99
CA GLY A 14 35.55 -49.36 -19.46
C GLY A 14 36.01 -48.07 -20.12
N GLY A 15 35.52 -46.93 -19.66
CA GLY A 15 35.94 -45.60 -20.11
C GLY A 15 37.40 -45.32 -19.77
N PHE A 16 37.86 -45.69 -18.60
CA PHE A 16 39.29 -45.54 -18.19
C PHE A 16 40.24 -46.34 -19.08
N VAL A 17 39.84 -47.57 -19.41
CA VAL A 17 40.65 -48.45 -20.28
C VAL A 17 40.70 -47.98 -21.73
N ARG A 18 39.63 -47.37 -22.22
CA ARG A 18 39.48 -46.90 -23.61
C ARG A 18 39.74 -45.40 -23.81
N TRP A 19 40.31 -44.76 -22.79
CA TRP A 19 40.58 -43.32 -22.88
C TRP A 19 41.66 -42.99 -23.94
N ASP A 20 41.34 -42.11 -24.83
CA ASP A 20 42.27 -41.57 -25.85
C ASP A 20 42.33 -40.05 -25.77
N ARG A 21 43.52 -39.52 -25.55
CA ARG A 21 43.78 -38.10 -25.39
C ARG A 21 43.54 -37.31 -26.70
N ALA A 22 43.76 -37.96 -27.86
CA ALA A 22 43.55 -37.32 -29.15
C ALA A 22 42.05 -37.17 -29.44
N ILE A 23 41.24 -38.18 -29.11
CA ILE A 23 39.77 -38.13 -29.22
C ILE A 23 39.22 -37.06 -28.28
N PHE A 24 39.73 -37.01 -27.06
CA PHE A 24 39.31 -36.00 -26.10
C PHE A 24 39.57 -34.55 -26.59
N ALA A 25 40.79 -34.31 -27.11
CA ALA A 25 41.15 -32.99 -27.65
C ALA A 25 40.25 -32.56 -28.84
N THR A 26 39.90 -33.52 -29.74
CA THR A 26 38.99 -33.27 -30.84
C THR A 26 37.56 -32.98 -30.40
N ASN A 27 37.06 -33.70 -29.39
CA ASN A 27 35.69 -33.54 -28.91
C ASN A 27 35.52 -32.36 -27.94
N TRP A 28 36.61 -31.76 -27.42
CA TRP A 28 36.57 -30.62 -26.51
C TRP A 28 36.10 -29.32 -27.20
N LEU A 29 36.36 -29.23 -28.51
CA LEU A 29 35.92 -28.10 -29.31
C LEU A 29 34.53 -28.36 -29.91
N PRO A 30 33.63 -27.38 -29.94
CA PRO A 30 32.32 -27.53 -30.55
C PRO A 30 32.48 -27.78 -32.04
N PRO A 31 31.75 -28.75 -32.62
CA PRO A 31 31.83 -29.03 -34.06
C PRO A 31 31.24 -27.84 -34.85
N PRO A 32 31.79 -27.55 -36.05
CA PRO A 32 31.22 -26.56 -36.98
C PRO A 32 29.76 -26.94 -37.28
N GLY A 33 28.82 -25.99 -37.10
CA GLY A 33 27.41 -26.26 -37.29
C GLY A 33 26.72 -27.00 -36.12
N GLY A 34 27.24 -26.85 -34.90
CA GLY A 34 26.71 -27.49 -33.68
C GLY A 34 25.22 -27.24 -33.45
N SER A 35 24.60 -28.15 -32.72
CA SER A 35 23.18 -28.06 -32.35
C SER A 35 22.89 -26.82 -31.50
N ASN A 36 21.67 -26.27 -31.64
CA ASN A 36 21.22 -25.15 -30.78
C ASN A 36 21.31 -25.52 -29.30
N PHE A 37 22.01 -24.71 -28.51
CA PHE A 37 22.19 -24.91 -27.06
C PHE A 37 20.85 -25.11 -26.35
N TRP A 38 19.83 -24.32 -26.67
CA TRP A 38 18.53 -24.41 -26.03
C TRP A 38 17.80 -25.72 -26.33
N LEU A 39 17.99 -26.29 -27.51
CA LEU A 39 17.45 -27.59 -27.84
C LEU A 39 18.13 -28.70 -27.02
N LEU A 40 19.46 -28.66 -26.92
CA LEU A 40 20.22 -29.62 -26.09
C LEU A 40 19.84 -29.49 -24.61
N PHE A 41 19.73 -28.26 -24.16
CA PHE A 41 19.26 -27.97 -22.78
C PHE A 41 17.88 -28.56 -22.52
N ALA A 42 16.92 -28.38 -23.42
CA ALA A 42 15.55 -28.90 -23.29
C ALA A 42 15.49 -30.42 -23.23
N ILE A 43 16.34 -31.09 -23.99
CA ILE A 43 16.43 -32.56 -24.01
C ILE A 43 17.12 -33.10 -22.77
N PHE A 44 18.15 -32.39 -22.26
CA PHE A 44 18.92 -32.82 -21.10
C PHE A 44 18.23 -32.43 -19.78
N PHE A 45 17.47 -31.34 -19.74
CA PHE A 45 16.88 -30.79 -18.50
C PHE A 45 16.08 -31.81 -17.67
N PRO A 46 15.25 -32.73 -18.26
CA PRO A 46 14.56 -33.75 -17.49
C PRO A 46 15.48 -34.67 -16.68
N ALA A 47 16.72 -34.88 -17.14
CA ALA A 47 17.68 -35.73 -16.46
C ALA A 47 18.12 -35.17 -15.09
N VAL A 48 18.07 -33.84 -14.90
CA VAL A 48 18.42 -33.18 -13.64
C VAL A 48 17.21 -32.83 -12.79
N THR A 49 16.00 -33.25 -13.19
CA THR A 49 14.74 -33.06 -12.46
C THR A 49 14.40 -34.26 -11.56
N GLY A 50 13.26 -34.19 -10.87
CA GLY A 50 12.78 -35.30 -10.03
C GLY A 50 13.09 -35.17 -8.55
N PHE A 51 13.93 -34.23 -8.13
CA PHE A 51 14.26 -33.99 -6.70
C PHE A 51 13.00 -33.61 -5.87
N THR A 52 11.96 -33.08 -6.47
CA THR A 52 10.67 -32.77 -5.83
C THR A 52 9.92 -34.03 -5.37
N GLN A 53 10.29 -35.21 -5.85
CA GLN A 53 9.66 -36.46 -5.40
C GLN A 53 9.89 -36.70 -3.89
N GLY A 54 11.03 -36.31 -3.35
CA GLY A 54 11.29 -36.33 -1.90
C GLY A 54 10.34 -35.44 -1.11
N VAL A 55 9.94 -34.28 -1.67
CA VAL A 55 8.97 -33.37 -1.04
C VAL A 55 7.59 -34.02 -0.96
N SER A 56 7.17 -34.74 -2.01
CA SER A 56 5.87 -35.44 -2.03
C SER A 56 5.77 -36.55 -0.97
N MET A 57 6.92 -37.05 -0.46
CA MET A 57 7.02 -38.06 0.58
C MET A 57 7.41 -37.47 1.94
N SER A 58 7.32 -36.17 2.13
CA SER A 58 7.75 -35.47 3.36
C SER A 58 7.04 -35.95 4.62
N GLY A 59 5.79 -36.39 4.50
CA GLY A 59 5.02 -36.94 5.63
C GLY A 59 5.58 -38.24 6.23
N ASP A 60 6.38 -38.98 5.46
CA ASP A 60 6.97 -40.23 5.90
C ASP A 60 8.37 -40.04 6.57
N LEU A 61 8.88 -38.81 6.58
CA LEU A 61 10.19 -38.49 7.14
C LEU A 61 10.10 -38.09 8.62
N LYS A 62 11.06 -38.58 9.43
CA LYS A 62 11.15 -38.26 10.86
C LYS A 62 11.41 -36.78 11.14
N ASP A 63 12.27 -36.13 10.35
CA ASP A 63 12.59 -34.71 10.42
C ASP A 63 12.70 -34.14 9.00
N PRO A 64 11.56 -33.79 8.36
CA PRO A 64 11.56 -33.28 6.99
C PRO A 64 12.30 -31.96 6.86
N GLY A 65 12.31 -31.10 7.89
CA GLY A 65 12.98 -29.80 7.87
C GLY A 65 14.49 -29.85 7.67
N LYS A 66 15.15 -30.95 8.10
CA LYS A 66 16.58 -31.21 7.87
C LYS A 66 16.82 -32.16 6.72
N SER A 67 16.05 -33.25 6.68
CA SER A 67 16.27 -34.34 5.73
C SER A 67 16.03 -33.94 4.28
N LEU A 68 14.99 -33.10 4.01
CA LEU A 68 14.68 -32.66 2.65
C LEU A 68 15.77 -31.76 2.07
N PRO A 69 16.19 -30.66 2.72
CA PRO A 69 17.23 -29.79 2.16
C PRO A 69 18.54 -30.57 1.95
N LEU A 70 18.99 -31.27 2.96
CA LEU A 70 20.25 -32.03 2.89
C LEU A 70 20.20 -33.11 1.80
N GLY A 71 19.14 -33.91 1.77
CA GLY A 71 18.94 -34.97 0.78
C GLY A 71 18.87 -34.42 -0.64
N THR A 72 18.14 -33.29 -0.85
CA THR A 72 18.03 -32.66 -2.15
C THR A 72 19.36 -32.09 -2.65
N PHE A 73 20.10 -31.36 -1.81
CA PHE A 73 21.41 -30.80 -2.21
C PHE A 73 22.45 -31.90 -2.47
N LEU A 74 22.46 -32.96 -1.65
CA LEU A 74 23.37 -34.11 -1.87
C LEU A 74 23.00 -34.85 -3.16
N ALA A 75 21.71 -35.11 -3.40
CA ALA A 75 21.25 -35.80 -4.61
C ALA A 75 21.59 -35.00 -5.86
N VAL A 76 21.31 -33.71 -5.86
CA VAL A 76 21.62 -32.83 -7.01
C VAL A 76 23.13 -32.70 -7.20
N GLY A 77 23.91 -32.48 -6.14
CA GLY A 77 25.37 -32.35 -6.19
C GLY A 77 26.04 -33.60 -6.73
N ILE A 78 25.68 -34.80 -6.20
CA ILE A 78 26.19 -36.07 -6.69
C ILE A 78 25.78 -36.31 -8.14
N SER A 79 24.54 -36.04 -8.52
CA SER A 79 24.07 -36.18 -9.90
C SER A 79 24.86 -35.31 -10.88
N VAL A 80 25.09 -34.03 -10.52
CA VAL A 80 25.91 -33.12 -11.32
C VAL A 80 27.32 -33.65 -11.55
N LEU A 81 27.98 -34.12 -10.48
CA LEU A 81 29.32 -34.73 -10.57
C LEU A 81 29.32 -35.94 -11.48
N VAL A 82 28.34 -36.83 -11.34
CA VAL A 82 28.24 -38.05 -12.19
C VAL A 82 28.00 -37.64 -13.66
N TYR A 83 27.10 -36.70 -13.94
CA TYR A 83 26.81 -36.26 -15.32
C TYR A 83 28.02 -35.62 -16.00
N TYR A 84 28.75 -34.75 -15.29
CA TYR A 84 29.99 -34.18 -15.81
C TYR A 84 31.06 -35.25 -16.05
N SER A 85 31.20 -36.18 -15.12
CA SER A 85 32.16 -37.30 -15.26
C SER A 85 31.81 -38.20 -16.46
N VAL A 86 30.51 -38.50 -16.68
CA VAL A 86 30.04 -39.26 -17.83
C VAL A 86 30.31 -38.50 -19.14
N ALA A 87 30.06 -37.20 -19.18
CA ALA A 87 30.32 -36.37 -20.34
C ALA A 87 31.81 -36.34 -20.70
N VAL A 88 32.70 -36.19 -19.72
CA VAL A 88 34.17 -36.26 -19.88
C VAL A 88 34.60 -37.62 -20.42
N VAL A 89 34.10 -38.71 -19.84
CA VAL A 89 34.42 -40.07 -20.30
C VAL A 89 33.98 -40.29 -21.76
N PHE A 90 32.78 -39.88 -22.15
CA PHE A 90 32.32 -39.93 -23.52
C PHE A 90 33.22 -39.12 -24.46
N ALA A 91 33.57 -37.89 -24.05
CA ALA A 91 34.44 -37.03 -24.86
C ALA A 91 35.84 -37.66 -25.09
N GLY A 92 36.35 -38.46 -24.17
CA GLY A 92 37.65 -39.10 -24.29
C GLY A 92 37.64 -40.54 -24.85
N THR A 93 36.46 -41.12 -25.12
CA THR A 93 36.36 -42.53 -25.54
C THR A 93 35.76 -42.81 -26.88
N LEU A 94 34.88 -41.91 -27.38
CA LEU A 94 34.19 -42.14 -28.66
C LEU A 94 34.27 -40.89 -29.57
N PRO A 95 34.48 -41.08 -30.87
CA PRO A 95 34.40 -39.99 -31.83
C PRO A 95 33.02 -39.34 -31.84
N GLY A 96 32.95 -37.99 -32.04
CA GLY A 96 31.74 -37.21 -31.98
C GLY A 96 30.62 -37.69 -32.92
N ASP A 97 30.94 -38.16 -34.10
CA ASP A 97 29.96 -38.67 -35.06
C ASP A 97 29.27 -39.97 -34.62
N PHE A 98 29.97 -40.81 -33.91
CA PHE A 98 29.38 -41.99 -33.24
C PHE A 98 28.40 -41.58 -32.17
N MET A 99 28.75 -40.61 -31.35
CA MET A 99 27.89 -40.15 -30.26
C MET A 99 26.58 -39.53 -30.77
N LYS A 100 26.59 -38.94 -31.96
CA LYS A 100 25.37 -38.35 -32.55
C LYS A 100 24.38 -39.38 -33.07
N SER A 101 24.84 -40.52 -33.54
CA SER A 101 24.03 -41.54 -34.22
C SER A 101 23.75 -42.80 -33.39
N ASP A 102 24.54 -43.11 -32.40
CA ASP A 102 24.45 -44.36 -31.62
C ASP A 102 23.88 -44.14 -30.21
N TYR A 103 22.60 -44.42 -30.07
CA TYR A 103 21.94 -44.41 -28.76
C TYR A 103 22.43 -45.51 -27.79
N THR A 104 23.25 -46.42 -28.24
CA THR A 104 23.86 -47.49 -27.42
C THR A 104 25.30 -47.16 -27.03
N ALA A 105 25.79 -45.97 -27.26
CA ALA A 105 27.14 -45.50 -26.98
C ALA A 105 27.67 -45.93 -25.60
N MET A 106 26.83 -45.85 -24.55
CA MET A 106 27.20 -46.25 -23.20
C MET A 106 27.59 -47.74 -23.10
N LYS A 107 26.96 -48.60 -23.86
CA LYS A 107 27.31 -50.04 -23.92
C LYS A 107 28.69 -50.27 -24.53
N ARG A 108 29.06 -49.46 -25.56
CA ARG A 108 30.38 -49.59 -26.21
C ARG A 108 31.52 -49.15 -25.33
N VAL A 109 31.28 -48.19 -24.44
CA VAL A 109 32.31 -47.74 -23.49
C VAL A 109 32.45 -48.67 -22.32
N SER A 110 31.40 -49.34 -21.86
CA SER A 110 31.40 -50.16 -20.67
C SER A 110 32.24 -51.41 -20.73
N SER A 111 32.77 -51.87 -19.59
CA SER A 111 33.48 -53.13 -19.46
C SER A 111 32.56 -54.35 -19.53
N VAL A 112 31.35 -54.24 -18.99
CA VAL A 112 30.32 -55.31 -18.93
C VAL A 112 28.99 -54.77 -19.43
N VAL A 113 28.63 -55.12 -20.69
CA VAL A 113 27.43 -54.57 -21.36
C VAL A 113 26.14 -54.93 -20.62
N ALA A 114 26.03 -56.16 -20.13
CA ALA A 114 24.82 -56.63 -19.44
C ALA A 114 24.50 -55.82 -18.19
N LEU A 115 25.50 -55.25 -17.52
CA LEU A 115 25.29 -54.36 -16.37
C LEU A 115 24.66 -53.04 -16.77
N ILE A 116 24.98 -52.53 -17.96
CA ILE A 116 24.36 -51.30 -18.47
C ILE A 116 22.87 -51.53 -18.76
N ASP A 117 22.53 -52.63 -19.44
CA ASP A 117 21.12 -52.96 -19.71
C ASP A 117 20.33 -53.16 -18.40
N ALA A 118 20.88 -53.92 -17.46
CA ALA A 118 20.24 -54.12 -16.16
C ALA A 118 20.11 -52.82 -15.36
N GLY A 119 21.10 -51.94 -15.40
CA GLY A 119 21.10 -50.64 -14.73
C GLY A 119 20.08 -49.69 -15.31
N VAL A 120 19.99 -49.59 -16.68
CA VAL A 120 19.01 -48.77 -17.38
C VAL A 120 17.59 -49.24 -17.07
N ILE A 121 17.31 -50.55 -17.16
CA ILE A 121 16.00 -51.11 -16.84
C ILE A 121 15.60 -50.81 -15.39
N ALA A 122 16.52 -51.06 -14.44
CA ALA A 122 16.27 -50.84 -13.02
C ALA A 122 16.02 -49.36 -12.71
N ALA A 123 16.79 -48.43 -13.28
CA ALA A 123 16.66 -46.99 -13.08
C ALA A 123 15.34 -46.46 -13.67
N THR A 124 15.07 -46.80 -14.93
CA THR A 124 13.84 -46.34 -15.61
C THR A 124 12.58 -46.90 -14.97
N LEU A 125 12.57 -48.17 -14.64
CA LEU A 125 11.42 -48.79 -13.93
C LEU A 125 11.19 -48.18 -12.55
N SER A 126 12.24 -47.94 -11.80
CA SER A 126 12.15 -47.29 -10.47
C SER A 126 11.59 -45.88 -10.57
N SER A 127 12.07 -45.06 -11.53
CA SER A 127 11.59 -43.71 -11.76
C SER A 127 10.11 -43.70 -12.23
N ALA A 128 9.78 -44.62 -13.18
CA ALA A 128 8.40 -44.74 -13.66
C ALA A 128 7.45 -45.14 -12.52
N MET A 129 7.81 -46.10 -11.67
CA MET A 129 7.01 -46.51 -10.52
C MET A 129 6.82 -45.37 -9.51
N ALA A 130 7.88 -44.61 -9.20
CA ALA A 130 7.79 -43.47 -8.28
C ALA A 130 6.80 -42.40 -8.80
N SER A 131 6.89 -42.04 -10.06
CA SER A 131 5.99 -41.07 -10.69
C SER A 131 4.55 -41.59 -10.78
N PHE A 132 4.40 -42.87 -11.12
CA PHE A 132 3.10 -43.51 -11.24
C PHE A 132 2.35 -43.66 -9.91
N LEU A 133 3.06 -43.78 -8.79
CA LEU A 133 2.49 -43.80 -7.45
C LEU A 133 2.17 -42.38 -6.93
N GLY A 134 2.95 -41.39 -7.34
CA GLY A 134 2.81 -40.01 -6.89
C GLY A 134 1.64 -39.27 -7.55
N ALA A 135 1.55 -39.31 -8.87
CA ALA A 135 0.58 -38.53 -9.66
C ALA A 135 -0.91 -38.76 -9.24
N PRO A 136 -1.39 -40.02 -9.05
CA PRO A 136 -2.78 -40.24 -8.61
C PRO A 136 -3.09 -39.69 -7.21
N ARG A 137 -2.09 -39.69 -6.31
CA ARG A 137 -2.25 -39.16 -4.95
C ARG A 137 -2.33 -37.65 -4.94
N VAL A 138 -1.49 -36.98 -5.73
CA VAL A 138 -1.54 -35.52 -5.92
C VAL A 138 -2.90 -35.12 -6.51
N LEU A 139 -3.39 -35.85 -7.53
CA LEU A 139 -4.72 -35.63 -8.11
C LEU A 139 -5.84 -35.82 -7.09
N GLN A 140 -5.74 -36.87 -6.24
CA GLN A 140 -6.71 -37.12 -5.19
C GLN A 140 -6.76 -36.01 -4.14
N SER A 141 -5.58 -35.53 -3.71
CA SER A 141 -5.47 -34.42 -2.77
C SER A 141 -6.07 -33.13 -3.35
N LEU A 142 -5.68 -32.78 -4.58
CA LEU A 142 -6.22 -31.62 -5.29
C LEU A 142 -7.74 -31.66 -5.45
N ALA A 143 -8.28 -32.84 -5.76
CA ALA A 143 -9.72 -33.08 -5.82
C ALA A 143 -10.40 -32.97 -4.45
N GLY A 144 -9.72 -33.42 -3.39
CA GLY A 144 -10.18 -33.31 -2.00
C GLY A 144 -10.29 -31.86 -1.52
N ASP A 145 -9.41 -31.01 -1.99
CA ASP A 145 -9.40 -29.56 -1.70
C ASP A 145 -10.53 -28.78 -2.39
N ARG A 146 -11.25 -29.42 -3.33
CA ARG A 146 -12.41 -28.87 -4.06
C ARG A 146 -12.13 -27.54 -4.78
N ILE A 147 -10.88 -27.33 -5.17
CA ILE A 147 -10.46 -26.14 -5.95
C ILE A 147 -11.10 -26.17 -7.33
N PHE A 148 -11.13 -27.37 -7.94
CA PHE A 148 -11.76 -27.63 -9.23
C PHE A 148 -12.95 -28.57 -9.08
N SER A 149 -14.15 -28.07 -9.30
CA SER A 149 -15.38 -28.85 -9.12
C SER A 149 -15.45 -30.13 -10.00
N PHE A 150 -14.86 -30.08 -11.22
CA PHE A 150 -14.83 -31.23 -12.14
C PHE A 150 -13.87 -32.34 -11.69
N LEU A 151 -12.93 -32.07 -10.77
CA LEU A 151 -12.05 -33.09 -10.20
C LEU A 151 -12.65 -33.87 -9.03
N LEU A 152 -13.79 -33.45 -8.48
CA LEU A 152 -14.46 -34.10 -7.34
C LEU A 152 -14.58 -35.63 -7.45
N PRO A 153 -14.82 -36.24 -8.63
CA PRO A 153 -14.86 -37.68 -8.78
C PRO A 153 -13.58 -38.42 -8.36
N PHE A 154 -12.42 -37.73 -8.40
CA PHE A 154 -11.12 -38.28 -8.03
C PHE A 154 -10.79 -38.17 -6.53
N SER A 155 -11.58 -37.42 -5.75
CA SER A 155 -11.34 -37.22 -4.30
C SER A 155 -11.57 -38.51 -3.48
N LYS A 156 -12.45 -39.42 -3.94
CA LYS A 156 -12.78 -40.63 -3.21
C LYS A 156 -11.74 -41.73 -3.45
N GLY A 157 -11.16 -42.23 -2.38
CA GLY A 157 -10.32 -43.43 -2.41
C GLY A 157 -11.12 -44.71 -2.31
N SER A 158 -10.52 -45.84 -2.65
CA SER A 158 -11.13 -47.19 -2.58
C SER A 158 -10.37 -48.07 -1.57
N GLY A 159 -11.11 -48.88 -0.81
CA GLY A 159 -10.53 -49.77 0.19
C GLY A 159 -10.10 -49.10 1.50
N LEU A 160 -9.64 -49.90 2.46
CA LEU A 160 -9.24 -49.45 3.81
C LEU A 160 -8.11 -48.41 3.83
N LYS A 161 -7.24 -48.39 2.80
CA LYS A 161 -6.13 -47.44 2.64
C LYS A 161 -6.44 -46.22 1.76
N GLY A 162 -7.69 -46.07 1.32
CA GLY A 162 -8.12 -44.91 0.52
C GLY A 162 -7.39 -44.77 -0.83
N ASN A 163 -7.05 -45.85 -1.51
CA ASN A 163 -6.27 -45.84 -2.74
C ASN A 163 -7.04 -45.15 -3.91
N PRO A 164 -6.37 -44.24 -4.69
CA PRO A 164 -6.99 -43.44 -5.74
C PRO A 164 -7.17 -44.23 -7.07
N ARG A 165 -8.00 -45.29 -7.10
CA ARG A 165 -8.17 -46.14 -8.31
C ARG A 165 -8.49 -45.36 -9.58
N ARG A 166 -9.39 -44.35 -9.51
CA ARG A 166 -9.73 -43.50 -10.67
C ARG A 166 -8.52 -42.66 -11.16
N GLY A 167 -7.76 -42.15 -10.21
CA GLY A 167 -6.50 -41.42 -10.52
C GLY A 167 -5.49 -42.34 -11.21
N VAL A 168 -5.31 -43.58 -10.74
CA VAL A 168 -4.43 -44.59 -11.35
C VAL A 168 -4.83 -44.90 -12.78
N ILE A 169 -6.14 -45.13 -13.06
CA ILE A 169 -6.63 -45.38 -14.42
C ILE A 169 -6.33 -44.17 -15.35
N LEU A 170 -6.59 -42.94 -14.88
CA LEU A 170 -6.33 -41.75 -15.65
C LEU A 170 -4.81 -41.60 -15.94
N THR A 171 -3.96 -41.78 -14.92
CA THR A 171 -2.49 -41.73 -15.07
C THR A 171 -2.00 -42.80 -16.04
N ALA A 172 -2.54 -44.02 -15.99
CA ALA A 172 -2.21 -45.09 -16.94
C ALA A 172 -2.61 -44.70 -18.38
N GLY A 173 -3.80 -44.16 -18.56
CA GLY A 173 -4.29 -43.71 -19.88
C GLY A 173 -3.38 -42.63 -20.49
N ILE A 174 -2.98 -41.63 -19.67
CA ILE A 174 -2.05 -40.60 -20.11
C ILE A 174 -0.69 -41.19 -20.45
N ALA A 175 -0.14 -42.07 -19.60
CA ALA A 175 1.16 -42.70 -19.82
C ALA A 175 1.18 -43.51 -21.14
N PHE A 176 0.16 -44.34 -21.40
CA PHE A 176 0.06 -45.09 -22.64
C PHE A 176 -0.10 -44.20 -23.87
N SER A 177 -0.84 -43.11 -23.79
CA SER A 177 -1.00 -42.14 -24.87
C SER A 177 0.37 -41.46 -25.21
N VAL A 178 1.14 -41.10 -24.20
CA VAL A 178 2.47 -40.50 -24.37
C VAL A 178 3.46 -41.50 -24.95
N ILE A 179 3.44 -42.77 -24.52
CA ILE A 179 4.26 -43.86 -25.09
C ILE A 179 3.93 -44.05 -26.55
N ALA A 180 2.65 -44.00 -26.96
CA ALA A 180 2.20 -44.15 -28.33
C ALA A 180 2.73 -43.05 -29.25
N LEU A 181 3.10 -41.86 -28.76
CA LEU A 181 3.74 -40.81 -29.58
C LEU A 181 5.13 -41.19 -30.05
N GLY A 182 5.84 -42.11 -29.39
CA GLY A 182 7.05 -42.79 -29.86
C GLY A 182 8.32 -41.92 -30.02
N ASN A 183 8.24 -40.62 -29.85
CA ASN A 183 9.38 -39.70 -30.02
C ASN A 183 9.90 -39.13 -28.69
N LEU A 184 11.03 -39.69 -28.24
CA LEU A 184 11.62 -39.35 -26.96
C LEU A 184 12.02 -37.87 -26.86
N ASN A 185 12.52 -37.27 -27.93
CA ASN A 185 12.94 -35.87 -27.93
C ASN A 185 11.76 -34.91 -27.85
N VAL A 186 10.60 -35.25 -28.42
CA VAL A 186 9.38 -34.47 -28.30
C VAL A 186 8.83 -34.56 -26.86
N ILE A 187 8.82 -35.78 -26.31
CA ILE A 187 8.41 -36.02 -24.92
C ILE A 187 9.29 -35.23 -23.94
N ALA A 188 10.61 -35.26 -24.11
CA ALA A 188 11.56 -34.53 -23.27
C ALA A 188 11.31 -33.03 -23.27
N ARG A 189 11.05 -32.40 -24.44
CA ARG A 189 10.73 -30.96 -24.53
C ARG A 189 9.43 -30.61 -23.79
N VAL A 190 8.37 -31.38 -24.00
CA VAL A 190 7.08 -31.17 -23.34
C VAL A 190 7.21 -31.31 -21.82
N VAL A 191 7.90 -32.38 -21.38
CA VAL A 191 8.13 -32.61 -19.94
C VAL A 191 8.97 -31.51 -19.31
N SER A 192 9.99 -30.98 -20.01
CA SER A 192 10.77 -29.83 -19.56
C SER A 192 9.91 -28.59 -19.32
N MET A 193 8.95 -28.31 -20.21
CA MET A 193 8.01 -27.19 -20.01
C MET A 193 7.16 -27.37 -18.74
N PHE A 194 6.62 -28.57 -18.52
CA PHE A 194 5.84 -28.87 -17.30
C PHE A 194 6.65 -28.72 -16.02
N PHE A 195 7.93 -29.17 -16.03
CA PHE A 195 8.80 -28.99 -14.87
C PHE A 195 9.12 -27.52 -14.62
N LEU A 196 9.45 -26.74 -15.66
CA LEU A 196 9.72 -25.31 -15.53
C LEU A 196 8.50 -24.53 -15.02
N ILE A 197 7.28 -24.87 -15.50
CA ILE A 197 6.03 -24.32 -14.95
C ILE A 197 5.90 -24.65 -13.47
N SER A 198 6.07 -25.90 -13.09
CA SER A 198 5.90 -26.34 -11.71
C SER A 198 6.90 -25.67 -10.77
N TYR A 199 8.17 -25.64 -11.16
CA TYR A 199 9.23 -25.00 -10.36
C TYR A 199 9.05 -23.48 -10.31
N GLY A 200 8.67 -22.85 -11.42
CA GLY A 200 8.35 -21.44 -11.46
C GLY A 200 7.20 -21.09 -10.50
N LEU A 201 6.10 -21.81 -10.57
CA LEU A 201 4.95 -21.58 -9.67
C LEU A 201 5.27 -21.80 -8.21
N LEU A 202 6.07 -22.83 -7.86
CA LEU A 202 6.51 -23.05 -6.49
C LEU A 202 7.37 -21.89 -5.98
N ASN A 203 8.29 -21.41 -6.81
CA ASN A 203 9.12 -20.25 -6.46
C ASN A 203 8.27 -18.99 -6.30
N TYR A 204 7.33 -18.75 -7.20
CA TYR A 204 6.41 -17.60 -7.12
C TYR A 204 5.54 -17.67 -5.86
N ALA A 205 4.94 -18.84 -5.56
CA ALA A 205 4.14 -19.03 -4.36
C ALA A 205 4.96 -18.75 -3.09
N THR A 206 6.20 -19.26 -3.04
CA THR A 206 7.11 -19.04 -1.92
C THR A 206 7.47 -17.56 -1.76
N PHE A 207 7.75 -16.85 -2.85
CA PHE A 207 7.96 -15.40 -2.86
C PHE A 207 6.74 -14.64 -2.34
N PHE A 208 5.55 -14.99 -2.83
CA PHE A 208 4.30 -14.34 -2.43
C PHE A 208 3.97 -14.55 -0.96
N GLU A 209 4.12 -15.78 -0.45
CA GLU A 209 3.93 -16.10 0.97
C GLU A 209 4.91 -15.32 1.87
N ALA A 210 6.17 -15.23 1.46
CA ALA A 210 7.16 -14.45 2.18
C ALA A 210 6.81 -12.95 2.21
N ARG A 211 6.34 -12.41 1.08
CA ARG A 211 5.93 -11.00 0.98
C ARG A 211 4.65 -10.70 1.77
N ALA A 212 3.74 -11.66 1.84
CA ALA A 212 2.53 -11.54 2.64
C ALA A 212 2.81 -11.51 4.15
N SER A 213 4.03 -11.88 4.58
CA SER A 213 4.45 -11.93 5.99
C SER A 213 3.42 -12.63 6.89
N SER A 214 2.79 -13.70 6.35
CA SER A 214 1.79 -14.47 7.07
C SER A 214 2.41 -15.15 8.29
N PRO A 215 1.81 -15.07 9.48
CA PRO A 215 2.30 -15.78 10.67
C PRO A 215 2.34 -17.31 10.50
N SER A 216 1.61 -17.87 9.53
CA SER A 216 1.61 -19.29 9.19
C SER A 216 2.80 -19.69 8.33
N PHE A 217 3.42 -18.77 7.60
CA PHE A 217 4.60 -19.02 6.78
C PHE A 217 5.86 -18.94 7.65
N ARG A 218 6.46 -20.11 7.98
CA ARG A 218 7.60 -20.25 8.89
C ARG A 218 8.69 -21.09 8.25
N PRO A 219 9.46 -20.54 7.28
CA PRO A 219 10.52 -21.29 6.63
C PRO A 219 11.60 -21.69 7.65
N LYS A 220 11.90 -22.99 7.73
CA LYS A 220 12.96 -23.53 8.61
C LYS A 220 14.35 -23.52 7.95
N PHE A 221 14.39 -23.29 6.64
CA PHE A 221 15.63 -23.30 5.87
C PHE A 221 16.43 -22.01 6.12
N ARG A 222 17.68 -22.16 6.62
CA ARG A 222 18.51 -21.03 7.08
C ARG A 222 18.86 -20.03 5.95
N TRP A 223 18.99 -20.50 4.71
CA TRP A 223 19.37 -19.69 3.56
C TRP A 223 18.14 -19.28 2.72
N PHE A 224 16.98 -19.30 3.33
CA PHE A 224 15.77 -18.82 2.68
C PHE A 224 15.85 -17.31 2.45
N ASP A 225 15.63 -16.90 1.21
CA ASP A 225 15.46 -15.49 0.82
C ASP A 225 14.35 -15.37 -0.23
N ALA A 226 13.43 -14.43 -0.02
CA ALA A 226 12.33 -14.19 -0.94
C ALA A 226 12.80 -13.72 -2.33
N LYS A 227 13.89 -12.94 -2.39
CA LYS A 227 14.47 -12.46 -3.66
C LYS A 227 15.04 -13.62 -4.49
N VAL A 228 15.64 -14.62 -3.84
CA VAL A 228 16.13 -15.84 -4.50
C VAL A 228 14.97 -16.62 -5.10
N SER A 229 13.84 -16.71 -4.39
CA SER A 229 12.62 -17.34 -4.94
C SER A 229 12.07 -16.58 -6.14
N LEU A 230 12.05 -15.25 -6.10
CA LEU A 230 11.66 -14.44 -7.27
C LEU A 230 12.61 -14.66 -8.45
N ALA A 231 13.92 -14.67 -8.21
CA ALA A 231 14.92 -14.94 -9.25
C ALA A 231 14.73 -16.34 -9.85
N GLY A 232 14.43 -17.35 -9.03
CA GLY A 232 14.10 -18.71 -9.49
C GLY A 232 12.86 -18.75 -10.39
N PHE A 233 11.81 -18.02 -10.03
CA PHE A 233 10.62 -17.86 -10.88
C PHE A 233 10.97 -17.23 -12.23
N LEU A 234 11.69 -16.11 -12.23
CA LEU A 234 12.08 -15.39 -13.45
C LEU A 234 13.02 -16.23 -14.34
N ALA A 235 13.92 -17.00 -13.72
CA ALA A 235 14.79 -17.94 -14.44
C ALA A 235 13.97 -19.04 -15.12
N CYS A 236 13.01 -19.65 -14.44
CA CYS A 236 12.12 -20.65 -15.06
C CYS A 236 11.35 -20.07 -16.24
N LEU A 237 10.81 -18.86 -16.09
CA LEU A 237 10.08 -18.16 -17.15
C LEU A 237 11.00 -17.85 -18.36
N GLY A 238 12.19 -17.32 -18.10
CA GLY A 238 13.17 -17.02 -19.13
C GLY A 238 13.64 -18.27 -19.88
N LEU A 239 13.88 -19.38 -19.18
CA LEU A 239 14.24 -20.66 -19.77
C LEU A 239 13.11 -21.23 -20.64
N MET A 240 11.85 -21.14 -20.21
CA MET A 240 10.71 -21.55 -21.05
C MET A 240 10.69 -20.82 -22.40
N LEU A 241 10.86 -19.50 -22.37
CA LEU A 241 10.86 -18.68 -23.57
C LEU A 241 12.12 -18.91 -24.45
N ALA A 242 13.27 -19.22 -23.83
CA ALA A 242 14.51 -19.49 -24.55
C ALA A 242 14.49 -20.86 -25.23
N ILE A 243 13.83 -21.87 -24.64
CA ILE A 243 13.70 -23.21 -25.23
C ILE A 243 12.74 -23.18 -26.42
N ASP A 244 11.55 -22.67 -26.23
CA ASP A 244 10.50 -22.57 -27.26
C ASP A 244 9.57 -21.40 -26.95
N PRO A 245 9.72 -20.25 -27.61
CA PRO A 245 8.89 -19.08 -27.34
C PRO A 245 7.38 -19.32 -27.53
N THR A 246 7.03 -20.16 -28.53
CA THR A 246 5.62 -20.44 -28.85
C THR A 246 4.97 -21.33 -27.80
N ALA A 247 5.64 -22.41 -27.42
CA ALA A 247 5.18 -23.30 -26.38
C ALA A 247 5.16 -22.57 -25.00
N GLY A 248 6.16 -21.73 -24.76
CA GLY A 248 6.20 -20.87 -23.55
C GLY A 248 5.02 -19.89 -23.47
N ALA A 249 4.71 -19.20 -24.56
CA ALA A 249 3.56 -18.29 -24.62
C ALA A 249 2.22 -19.02 -24.42
N VAL A 250 2.05 -20.19 -25.03
CA VAL A 250 0.86 -21.04 -24.82
C VAL A 250 0.75 -21.47 -23.35
N ALA A 251 1.84 -21.90 -22.74
CA ALA A 251 1.87 -22.32 -21.35
C ALA A 251 1.48 -21.16 -20.40
N ILE A 252 2.02 -19.96 -20.60
CA ILE A 252 1.66 -18.77 -19.83
C ILE A 252 0.19 -18.43 -20.02
N SER A 253 -0.33 -18.51 -21.25
CA SER A 253 -1.74 -18.24 -21.54
C SER A 253 -2.67 -19.21 -20.83
N VAL A 254 -2.32 -20.49 -20.80
CA VAL A 254 -3.06 -21.54 -20.07
C VAL A 254 -3.05 -21.27 -18.55
N LEU A 255 -1.90 -20.92 -18.00
CA LEU A 255 -1.79 -20.56 -16.58
C LEU A 255 -2.65 -19.34 -16.24
N PHE A 256 -2.63 -18.32 -17.11
CA PHE A 256 -3.47 -17.15 -16.93
C PHE A 256 -4.97 -17.48 -17.01
N ALA A 257 -5.36 -18.35 -17.94
CA ALA A 257 -6.74 -18.84 -18.06
C ALA A 257 -7.17 -19.60 -16.80
N ILE A 258 -6.31 -20.49 -16.27
CA ILE A 258 -6.56 -21.22 -15.00
C ILE A 258 -6.71 -20.22 -13.85
N TYR A 259 -5.81 -19.23 -13.76
CA TYR A 259 -5.90 -18.17 -12.73
C TYR A 259 -7.22 -17.41 -12.80
N GLN A 260 -7.66 -16.99 -14.00
CA GLN A 260 -8.93 -16.29 -14.20
C GLN A 260 -10.13 -17.18 -13.88
N TYR A 261 -10.08 -18.46 -14.24
CA TYR A 261 -11.10 -19.44 -13.87
C TYR A 261 -11.21 -19.56 -12.33
N LEU A 262 -10.08 -19.75 -11.65
CA LEU A 262 -10.05 -19.85 -10.19
C LEU A 262 -10.55 -18.55 -9.53
N LYS A 263 -10.14 -17.40 -10.01
CA LYS A 263 -10.61 -16.10 -9.50
C LYS A 263 -12.13 -15.95 -9.56
N ARG A 264 -12.78 -16.53 -10.58
CA ARG A 264 -14.24 -16.45 -10.77
C ARG A 264 -15.03 -17.54 -10.03
N THR A 265 -14.42 -18.71 -9.86
CA THR A 265 -15.15 -19.91 -9.36
C THR A 265 -14.78 -20.31 -7.94
N SER A 266 -13.64 -19.81 -7.41
CA SER A 266 -13.25 -20.14 -6.03
C SER A 266 -14.20 -19.52 -5.03
N GLY A 267 -14.87 -20.37 -4.25
CA GLY A 267 -15.58 -19.98 -3.04
C GLY A 267 -14.62 -19.59 -1.91
N PRO A 268 -15.14 -19.26 -0.72
CA PRO A 268 -14.31 -18.95 0.44
C PRO A 268 -13.35 -20.12 0.72
N SER A 269 -12.06 -19.81 0.78
CA SER A 269 -11.02 -20.82 1.04
C SER A 269 -11.19 -21.44 2.43
N ARG A 270 -10.95 -22.75 2.55
CA ARG A 270 -11.02 -23.49 3.82
C ARG A 270 -9.80 -23.30 4.70
N TRP A 271 -8.76 -22.73 4.16
CA TRP A 271 -7.49 -22.41 4.83
C TRP A 271 -7.23 -20.91 4.81
N ALA A 272 -6.31 -20.48 5.64
CA ALA A 272 -5.89 -19.07 5.70
C ALA A 272 -5.42 -18.60 4.33
N ASP A 273 -6.13 -17.61 3.76
CA ASP A 273 -5.76 -17.00 2.50
C ASP A 273 -4.67 -15.94 2.75
N SER A 274 -3.52 -16.12 2.16
CA SER A 274 -2.39 -15.17 2.22
C SER A 274 -2.71 -13.81 1.61
N ARG A 275 -3.76 -13.69 0.81
CA ARG A 275 -4.22 -12.40 0.26
C ARG A 275 -4.56 -11.40 1.35
N ARG A 276 -5.31 -11.83 2.36
CA ARG A 276 -5.62 -10.95 3.49
C ARG A 276 -4.36 -10.52 4.24
N SER A 277 -3.45 -11.45 4.50
CA SER A 277 -2.14 -11.16 5.12
C SER A 277 -1.32 -10.20 4.29
N TYR A 278 -1.28 -10.37 2.97
CA TYR A 278 -0.62 -9.47 2.04
C TYR A 278 -1.21 -8.05 2.08
N HIS A 279 -2.55 -7.91 2.03
CA HIS A 279 -3.19 -6.60 2.15
C HIS A 279 -2.93 -5.94 3.50
N LEU A 280 -2.95 -6.70 4.60
CA LEU A 280 -2.63 -6.18 5.94
C LEU A 280 -1.17 -5.73 6.02
N GLN A 281 -0.24 -6.45 5.39
CA GLN A 281 1.17 -6.06 5.33
C GLN A 281 1.36 -4.78 4.53
N LEU A 282 0.69 -4.64 3.36
CA LEU A 282 0.71 -3.40 2.58
C LEU A 282 0.15 -2.22 3.37
N VAL A 283 -1.01 -2.40 4.03
CA VAL A 283 -1.60 -1.35 4.88
C VAL A 283 -0.61 -0.94 5.96
N ARG A 284 0.04 -1.91 6.63
CA ARG A 284 1.06 -1.61 7.64
C ARG A 284 2.25 -0.83 7.07
N GLU A 285 2.81 -1.27 5.95
CA GLU A 285 3.97 -0.62 5.31
C GLU A 285 3.63 0.81 4.89
N HIS A 286 2.51 1.00 4.19
CA HIS A 286 2.09 2.31 3.71
C HIS A 286 1.65 3.25 4.84
N LEU A 287 1.03 2.73 5.90
CA LEU A 287 0.62 3.53 7.04
C LEU A 287 1.83 4.06 7.83
N LEU A 288 2.87 3.22 7.99
CA LEU A 288 4.13 3.64 8.62
C LEU A 288 4.90 4.62 7.74
N ALA A 289 4.91 4.42 6.43
CA ALA A 289 5.51 5.35 5.49
C ALA A 289 4.80 6.71 5.54
N ALA A 290 3.47 6.73 5.46
CA ALA A 290 2.68 7.96 5.58
C ALA A 290 2.90 8.69 6.92
N ALA A 291 3.11 7.95 8.02
CA ALA A 291 3.39 8.54 9.32
C ALA A 291 4.80 9.16 9.43
N SER A 292 5.72 8.83 8.53
CA SER A 292 7.07 9.38 8.47
C SER A 292 7.20 10.62 7.57
N GLU A 293 6.23 10.83 6.68
CA GLU A 293 6.18 12.03 5.84
C GLU A 293 5.57 13.20 6.61
N PRO A 294 6.03 14.44 6.38
CA PRO A 294 5.44 15.62 6.98
C PRO A 294 4.00 15.82 6.48
N GLU A 295 3.09 16.16 7.40
CA GLU A 295 1.70 16.51 7.05
C GLU A 295 1.69 17.85 6.31
N HIS A 296 0.98 17.90 5.17
CA HIS A 296 0.77 19.12 4.40
C HIS A 296 -0.74 19.42 4.31
N PRO A 297 -1.20 20.67 4.49
CA PRO A 297 -2.63 21.03 4.42
C PRO A 297 -3.33 20.62 3.13
N ARG A 298 -2.62 20.55 2.02
CA ARG A 298 -3.13 20.09 0.70
C ARG A 298 -3.42 18.60 0.62
N ASP A 299 -2.83 17.79 1.51
CA ASP A 299 -3.06 16.35 1.57
C ASP A 299 -4.32 16.00 2.37
N TRP A 300 -5.05 17.03 2.81
CA TRP A 300 -6.26 16.85 3.58
C TRP A 300 -7.28 15.97 2.84
N ARG A 301 -7.80 14.99 3.57
CA ARG A 301 -8.83 14.06 3.07
C ARG A 301 -9.88 13.85 4.13
N PRO A 302 -11.17 13.71 3.73
CA PRO A 302 -12.22 13.49 4.70
C PRO A 302 -12.07 12.11 5.38
N GLN A 303 -11.80 12.13 6.68
CA GLN A 303 -11.80 10.97 7.56
C GLN A 303 -13.08 11.03 8.40
N LEU A 304 -14.15 10.45 7.84
CA LEU A 304 -15.51 10.65 8.34
C LEU A 304 -15.86 9.69 9.47
N LEU A 305 -16.40 10.22 10.56
CA LEU A 305 -17.10 9.45 11.59
C LEU A 305 -18.60 9.76 11.48
N ALA A 306 -19.35 8.84 10.89
CA ALA A 306 -20.81 8.99 10.73
C ALA A 306 -21.56 8.41 11.95
N LEU A 307 -22.31 9.27 12.62
CA LEU A 307 -23.10 8.93 13.81
C LEU A 307 -24.59 9.06 13.47
N ALA A 308 -25.31 7.94 13.37
CA ALA A 308 -26.73 7.94 13.05
C ALA A 308 -27.51 7.00 13.96
N ASP A 309 -28.68 7.43 14.38
CA ASP A 309 -29.66 6.62 15.08
C ASP A 309 -30.69 6.07 14.11
N GLY A 310 -30.93 4.77 14.16
CA GLY A 310 -31.87 4.08 13.28
C GLY A 310 -31.35 3.78 11.86
N PRO A 311 -31.98 2.78 11.20
CA PRO A 311 -31.52 2.32 9.88
C PRO A 311 -31.73 3.32 8.76
N GLU A 312 -32.85 4.04 8.73
CA GLU A 312 -33.17 5.03 7.68
C GLU A 312 -32.22 6.24 7.74
N ALA A 313 -32.04 6.83 8.94
CA ALA A 313 -31.11 7.94 9.11
C ALA A 313 -29.68 7.54 8.76
N ARG A 314 -29.31 6.30 9.07
CA ARG A 314 -27.99 5.77 8.74
C ARG A 314 -27.81 5.57 7.24
N LYS A 315 -28.81 5.08 6.53
CA LYS A 315 -28.79 4.94 5.08
C LYS A 315 -28.56 6.28 4.38
N GLU A 316 -29.31 7.30 4.76
CA GLU A 316 -29.15 8.65 4.24
C GLU A 316 -27.78 9.22 4.53
N LEU A 317 -27.33 9.11 5.78
CA LEU A 317 -26.06 9.64 6.23
C LEU A 317 -24.86 8.97 5.55
N LEU A 318 -24.89 7.64 5.42
CA LEU A 318 -23.82 6.89 4.75
C LEU A 318 -23.80 7.10 3.24
N THR A 319 -24.97 7.31 2.60
CA THR A 319 -25.04 7.69 1.20
C THR A 319 -24.41 9.05 0.97
N PHE A 320 -24.72 10.02 1.82
CA PHE A 320 -24.12 11.36 1.77
C PHE A 320 -22.62 11.32 2.09
N ALA A 321 -22.21 10.51 3.08
CA ALA A 321 -20.81 10.31 3.41
C ALA A 321 -19.99 9.81 2.21
N ALA A 322 -20.52 8.85 1.44
CA ALA A 322 -19.87 8.36 0.24
C ALA A 322 -19.69 9.45 -0.82
N TRP A 323 -20.64 10.37 -0.95
CA TRP A 323 -20.53 11.50 -1.88
C TRP A 323 -19.41 12.47 -1.47
N ILE A 324 -19.41 12.91 -0.20
CA ILE A 324 -18.39 13.86 0.29
C ILE A 324 -17.02 13.26 0.51
N GLU A 325 -16.90 11.92 0.61
CA GLU A 325 -15.62 11.22 0.63
C GLU A 325 -14.89 11.29 -0.72
N GLY A 326 -15.65 11.30 -1.82
CA GLY A 326 -15.12 11.44 -3.18
C GLY A 326 -14.11 10.38 -3.61
N GLY A 327 -14.10 9.22 -2.95
CA GLY A 327 -13.17 8.12 -3.21
C GLY A 327 -11.73 8.36 -2.71
N GLY A 328 -11.49 9.44 -1.95
CA GLY A 328 -10.17 9.80 -1.42
C GLY A 328 -10.02 9.66 0.09
N GLY A 329 -11.13 9.60 0.82
CA GLY A 329 -11.17 9.53 2.27
C GLY A 329 -11.50 8.13 2.82
N LEU A 330 -11.87 8.09 4.09
CA LEU A 330 -12.37 6.88 4.75
C LEU A 330 -13.61 7.21 5.58
N THR A 331 -14.61 6.34 5.52
CA THR A 331 -15.84 6.48 6.30
C THR A 331 -15.93 5.41 7.35
N THR A 332 -16.10 5.82 8.61
CA THR A 332 -16.42 4.94 9.74
C THR A 332 -17.88 5.14 10.16
N ALA A 333 -18.70 4.11 10.00
CA ALA A 333 -20.06 4.09 10.48
C ALA A 333 -20.08 3.64 11.95
N ALA A 334 -20.39 4.55 12.87
CA ALA A 334 -20.38 4.25 14.28
C ALA A 334 -21.79 4.02 14.84
N ALA A 335 -21.92 3.02 15.71
CA ALA A 335 -23.10 2.78 16.52
C ALA A 335 -22.72 2.64 18.00
N LEU A 336 -23.46 3.32 18.85
CA LEU A 336 -23.25 3.32 20.30
C LEU A 336 -24.34 2.47 20.97
N LEU A 337 -23.93 1.61 21.89
CA LEU A 337 -24.82 0.79 22.70
C LEU A 337 -24.66 1.19 24.15
N GLU A 338 -25.77 1.58 24.80
CA GLU A 338 -25.74 1.88 26.24
C GLU A 338 -25.68 0.58 27.04
N GLY A 339 -24.69 0.47 27.90
CA GLY A 339 -24.49 -0.69 28.76
C GLY A 339 -23.06 -0.87 29.22
N ALA A 340 -22.88 -1.78 30.17
CA ALA A 340 -21.56 -2.08 30.75
C ALA A 340 -21.40 -3.60 31.00
N GLY A 341 -20.13 -4.03 31.06
CA GLY A 341 -19.74 -5.39 31.43
C GLY A 341 -19.73 -6.41 30.29
N VAL A 342 -19.24 -7.60 30.60
CA VAL A 342 -18.94 -8.68 29.62
C VAL A 342 -20.17 -9.16 28.83
N LYS A 343 -21.37 -9.03 29.40
CA LYS A 343 -22.62 -9.39 28.71
C LYS A 343 -22.84 -8.58 27.42
N MET A 344 -22.28 -7.36 27.34
CA MET A 344 -22.41 -6.51 26.16
C MET A 344 -21.59 -6.98 24.97
N LEU A 345 -20.59 -7.84 25.15
CA LEU A 345 -19.74 -8.35 24.05
C LEU A 345 -20.56 -9.10 22.98
N LYS A 346 -21.56 -9.89 23.39
CA LYS A 346 -22.43 -10.59 22.45
C LYS A 346 -23.29 -9.59 21.68
N SER A 347 -23.92 -8.65 22.37
CA SER A 347 -24.74 -7.59 21.75
C SER A 347 -23.92 -6.70 20.81
N GLN A 348 -22.67 -6.38 21.15
CA GLN A 348 -21.73 -5.64 20.31
C GLN A 348 -21.42 -6.41 19.02
N SER A 349 -21.13 -7.73 19.11
CA SER A 349 -20.85 -8.57 17.95
C SER A 349 -22.04 -8.68 17.00
N GLU A 350 -23.25 -8.86 17.57
CA GLU A 350 -24.50 -8.91 16.81
C GLU A 350 -24.80 -7.56 16.13
N ALA A 351 -24.63 -6.45 16.84
CA ALA A 351 -24.81 -5.12 16.31
C ALA A 351 -23.79 -4.81 15.21
N LYS A 352 -22.51 -5.21 15.38
CA LYS A 352 -21.51 -5.08 14.33
C LYS A 352 -21.85 -5.86 13.07
N SER A 353 -22.34 -7.07 13.24
CA SER A 353 -22.78 -7.90 12.09
C SER A 353 -23.96 -7.29 11.37
N ARG A 354 -24.95 -6.76 12.09
CA ARG A 354 -26.08 -6.01 11.51
C ARG A 354 -25.62 -4.77 10.76
N LEU A 355 -24.77 -3.95 11.38
CA LEU A 355 -24.24 -2.73 10.76
C LEU A 355 -23.43 -3.06 9.49
N SER A 356 -22.62 -4.12 9.51
CA SER A 356 -21.89 -4.58 8.32
C SER A 356 -22.85 -4.99 7.18
N LYS A 357 -23.95 -5.63 7.51
CA LYS A 357 -24.96 -6.04 6.54
C LYS A 357 -25.69 -4.82 5.95
N GLU A 358 -26.10 -3.87 6.78
CA GLU A 358 -26.70 -2.60 6.35
C GLU A 358 -25.78 -1.81 5.41
N ILE A 359 -24.49 -1.67 5.76
CA ILE A 359 -23.47 -1.01 4.91
C ILE A 359 -23.39 -1.70 3.53
N SER A 360 -23.38 -3.04 3.52
CA SER A 360 -23.33 -3.83 2.29
C SER A 360 -24.61 -3.68 1.44
N GLU A 361 -25.79 -3.61 2.07
CA GLU A 361 -27.08 -3.42 1.40
C GLU A 361 -27.21 -2.00 0.80
N ILE A 362 -26.66 -0.99 1.47
CA ILE A 362 -26.58 0.39 0.95
C ILE A 362 -25.61 0.47 -0.24
N GLY A 363 -24.61 -0.42 -0.28
CA GLY A 363 -23.61 -0.46 -1.35
C GLY A 363 -22.47 0.55 -1.19
N VAL A 364 -22.29 1.14 0.00
CA VAL A 364 -21.21 2.10 0.30
C VAL A 364 -19.98 1.43 0.91
N LYS A 365 -18.82 2.06 0.77
CA LYS A 365 -17.57 1.59 1.37
C LYS A 365 -17.37 2.28 2.72
N ALA A 366 -17.76 1.62 3.80
CA ALA A 366 -17.58 2.14 5.16
C ALA A 366 -17.17 1.04 6.12
N PHE A 367 -16.46 1.41 7.19
CA PHE A 367 -16.02 0.49 8.24
C PHE A 367 -17.00 0.52 9.41
N PRO A 368 -17.57 -0.62 9.84
CA PRO A 368 -18.46 -0.67 10.97
C PRO A 368 -17.69 -0.59 12.28
N LEU A 369 -18.06 0.35 13.14
CA LEU A 369 -17.54 0.52 14.49
C LEU A 369 -18.70 0.49 15.49
N VAL A 370 -18.68 -0.44 16.43
CA VAL A 370 -19.69 -0.53 17.50
C VAL A 370 -18.98 -0.43 18.84
N LEU A 371 -19.36 0.55 19.61
CA LEU A 371 -18.88 0.76 20.98
C LEU A 371 -20.05 0.57 21.97
N PHE A 372 -19.83 -0.11 23.08
CA PHE A 372 -20.73 -0.06 24.22
C PHE A 372 -20.12 0.79 25.33
N THR A 373 -20.94 1.55 26.00
CA THR A 373 -20.55 2.50 27.02
C THR A 373 -21.65 2.67 28.06
N PRO A 374 -21.33 2.87 29.34
CA PRO A 374 -22.35 3.16 30.38
C PRO A 374 -23.03 4.52 30.16
N ASP A 375 -22.37 5.46 29.49
CA ASP A 375 -22.88 6.78 29.14
C ASP A 375 -22.54 7.08 27.67
N VAL A 376 -23.56 7.31 26.86
CA VAL A 376 -23.44 7.56 25.41
C VAL A 376 -22.62 8.83 25.12
N ARG A 377 -22.72 9.87 25.96
CA ARG A 377 -21.92 11.11 25.82
C ARG A 377 -20.42 10.81 25.96
N LEU A 378 -20.07 10.09 27.02
CA LEU A 378 -18.69 9.65 27.22
C LEU A 378 -18.23 8.81 26.01
N GLY A 379 -19.10 7.95 25.48
CA GLY A 379 -18.83 7.14 24.28
C GLY A 379 -18.50 7.98 23.07
N ILE A 380 -19.25 9.06 22.79
CA ILE A 380 -18.97 9.99 21.67
C ILE A 380 -17.61 10.66 21.86
N HIS A 381 -17.33 11.19 23.06
CA HIS A 381 -16.06 11.85 23.35
C HIS A 381 -14.86 10.91 23.20
N LEU A 382 -15.00 9.67 23.64
CA LEU A 382 -13.95 8.65 23.48
C LEU A 382 -13.77 8.26 22.02
N LEU A 383 -14.85 8.11 21.24
CA LEU A 383 -14.78 7.80 19.81
C LEU A 383 -14.05 8.88 19.03
N VAL A 384 -14.39 10.14 19.25
CA VAL A 384 -13.76 11.27 18.57
C VAL A 384 -12.25 11.30 18.81
N GLN A 385 -11.82 10.99 20.03
CA GLN A 385 -10.40 11.01 20.40
C GLN A 385 -9.63 9.76 19.95
N ALA A 386 -10.28 8.59 19.93
CA ALA A 386 -9.63 7.29 19.75
C ALA A 386 -9.87 6.65 18.38
N ALA A 387 -10.82 7.14 17.59
CA ALA A 387 -11.09 6.57 16.27
C ALA A 387 -10.00 6.97 15.27
N GLY A 388 -9.23 5.99 14.84
CA GLY A 388 -8.14 6.15 13.89
C GLY A 388 -6.91 5.34 14.24
N ILE A 389 -5.94 5.28 13.32
CA ILE A 389 -4.65 4.62 13.50
C ILE A 389 -3.57 5.45 12.82
N GLY A 390 -2.60 5.93 13.60
CA GLY A 390 -1.50 6.74 13.07
C GLY A 390 -2.00 8.01 12.36
N PRO A 391 -1.62 8.27 11.10
CA PRO A 391 -2.05 9.45 10.35
C PRO A 391 -3.55 9.42 9.96
N LEU A 392 -4.19 8.25 10.01
CA LEU A 392 -5.62 8.12 9.69
C LEU A 392 -6.48 8.38 10.92
N LYS A 393 -6.58 9.65 11.33
CA LYS A 393 -7.44 10.10 12.43
C LYS A 393 -8.75 10.66 11.88
N VAL A 394 -9.83 10.51 12.64
CA VAL A 394 -11.07 11.19 12.34
C VAL A 394 -10.85 12.70 12.39
N ASN A 395 -11.15 13.38 11.30
CA ASN A 395 -11.09 14.84 11.19
C ASN A 395 -12.45 15.48 10.91
N THR A 396 -13.49 14.66 10.64
CA THR A 396 -14.82 15.16 10.29
C THR A 396 -15.90 14.30 10.91
N ILE A 397 -16.79 14.92 11.68
CA ILE A 397 -17.97 14.28 12.26
C ILE A 397 -19.18 14.56 11.39
N LEU A 398 -19.88 13.50 10.98
CA LEU A 398 -21.08 13.58 10.19
C LEU A 398 -22.28 13.10 11.00
N VAL A 399 -23.27 13.96 11.18
CA VAL A 399 -24.48 13.70 11.96
C VAL A 399 -25.74 14.10 11.18
N LYS A 400 -26.89 13.55 11.55
CA LYS A 400 -28.16 14.01 11.00
C LYS A 400 -28.70 15.19 11.82
N TRP A 401 -29.06 16.28 11.15
CA TRP A 401 -29.77 17.38 11.77
C TRP A 401 -31.26 17.06 11.88
N SER A 402 -31.85 17.19 13.08
CA SER A 402 -33.29 17.09 13.26
C SER A 402 -33.83 18.42 13.80
N GLY A 403 -34.74 19.03 13.05
CA GLY A 403 -35.29 20.38 13.33
C GLY A 403 -36.08 20.48 14.62
N HIS A 404 -36.73 19.43 15.03
CA HIS A 404 -37.20 19.20 16.40
C HIS A 404 -36.23 18.21 16.98
N LEU A 405 -35.40 18.68 17.90
CA LEU A 405 -34.43 17.85 18.59
C LEU A 405 -35.17 16.63 19.11
N PRO A 406 -35.01 15.44 18.54
CA PRO A 406 -35.67 14.26 19.05
C PRO A 406 -35.26 14.12 20.50
N LYS A 407 -36.10 13.51 21.32
CA LYS A 407 -35.74 13.11 22.67
C LYS A 407 -34.51 12.21 22.58
N GLY A 408 -33.37 12.83 22.24
CA GLY A 408 -32.04 12.29 22.12
C GLY A 408 -31.68 11.58 20.80
N ILE A 409 -30.67 12.03 20.13
CA ILE A 409 -29.82 11.18 19.30
C ILE A 409 -29.22 10.16 20.27
N PHE A 410 -29.41 8.87 20.04
CA PHE A 410 -29.03 7.79 20.97
C PHE A 410 -29.63 7.88 22.40
N GLY A 411 -30.81 8.45 22.57
CA GLY A 411 -31.37 8.70 23.91
C GLY A 411 -30.81 9.93 24.61
N LEU A 412 -30.00 10.76 23.93
CA LEU A 412 -29.42 11.99 24.47
C LEU A 412 -30.45 13.09 24.55
N LYS A 413 -30.51 13.75 25.68
CA LYS A 413 -31.36 14.92 25.88
C LYS A 413 -30.83 16.10 25.07
N GLU A 414 -31.74 17.01 24.67
CA GLU A 414 -31.51 18.18 23.79
C GLU A 414 -30.24 19.00 24.07
N LEU A 415 -29.92 19.21 25.33
CA LEU A 415 -28.72 19.94 25.79
C LEU A 415 -27.40 19.21 25.47
N SER A 416 -27.41 17.89 25.34
CA SER A 416 -26.20 17.11 25.15
C SER A 416 -25.69 17.11 23.71
N TYR A 417 -26.55 17.10 22.71
CA TYR A 417 -26.16 17.13 21.30
C TYR A 417 -25.28 18.35 20.95
N ARG A 418 -25.70 19.53 21.36
CA ARG A 418 -24.94 20.77 21.13
C ARG A 418 -23.57 20.75 21.83
N THR A 419 -23.54 20.22 23.04
CA THR A 419 -22.31 20.09 23.82
C THR A 419 -21.35 19.08 23.19
N ASP A 420 -21.86 17.96 22.71
CA ASP A 420 -21.05 16.87 22.14
C ASP A 420 -20.43 17.30 20.81
N ILE A 421 -21.19 17.97 19.93
CA ILE A 421 -20.67 18.56 18.68
C ILE A 421 -19.60 19.62 18.98
N ARG A 422 -19.82 20.46 19.99
CA ARG A 422 -18.83 21.48 20.40
C ARG A 422 -17.54 20.88 20.94
N VAL A 423 -17.63 19.76 21.67
CA VAL A 423 -16.44 19.04 22.13
C VAL A 423 -15.68 18.47 20.95
N ALA A 424 -16.37 17.84 19.99
CA ALA A 424 -15.74 17.34 18.78
C ALA A 424 -15.02 18.45 17.98
N PHE A 425 -15.65 19.60 17.85
CA PHE A 425 -15.06 20.80 17.22
C PHE A 425 -13.80 21.27 17.96
N ARG A 426 -13.84 21.34 19.30
CA ARG A 426 -12.67 21.72 20.12
C ARG A 426 -11.53 20.70 20.07
N LEU A 427 -11.83 19.47 19.70
CA LEU A 427 -10.84 18.40 19.47
C LEU A 427 -10.26 18.41 18.05
N GLY A 428 -10.57 19.44 17.26
CA GLY A 428 -10.02 19.59 15.92
C GLY A 428 -10.82 18.86 14.83
N CYS A 429 -12.08 18.47 15.08
CA CYS A 429 -12.90 17.84 14.05
C CYS A 429 -13.82 18.85 13.38
N ASN A 430 -13.86 18.83 12.04
CA ASN A 430 -14.88 19.51 11.28
C ASN A 430 -16.24 18.89 11.56
N ILE A 431 -17.30 19.68 11.53
CA ILE A 431 -18.66 19.24 11.79
C ILE A 431 -19.51 19.40 10.54
N ILE A 432 -20.18 18.32 10.17
CA ILE A 432 -21.19 18.32 9.09
C ILE A 432 -22.49 17.76 9.66
N ALA A 433 -23.54 18.61 9.67
CA ALA A 433 -24.87 18.19 10.08
C ALA A 433 -25.81 18.19 8.87
N LEU A 434 -26.24 17.01 8.45
CA LEU A 434 -27.09 16.82 7.27
C LEU A 434 -28.57 16.98 7.66
N HIS A 435 -29.24 17.97 7.07
CA HIS A 435 -30.68 18.12 7.07
C HIS A 435 -31.26 17.67 5.73
N SER A 436 -32.29 16.85 5.75
CA SER A 436 -33.04 16.46 4.56
C SER A 436 -34.52 16.59 4.85
N ARG A 437 -35.23 17.30 3.98
CA ARG A 437 -36.70 17.38 4.01
C ARG A 437 -37.27 16.01 3.59
N GLU A 438 -38.47 15.68 4.09
CA GLU A 438 -39.18 14.47 3.68
C GLU A 438 -39.36 14.43 2.16
N GLY A 439 -39.03 13.31 1.51
CA GLY A 439 -39.04 13.15 0.07
C GLY A 439 -37.85 13.75 -0.72
N ALA A 440 -36.95 14.51 -0.08
CA ALA A 440 -35.81 15.12 -0.78
C ALA A 440 -34.88 14.09 -1.44
N TRP A 441 -34.69 12.96 -0.81
CA TRP A 441 -33.89 11.86 -1.37
C TRP A 441 -34.48 11.26 -2.64
N ASP A 442 -35.80 11.15 -2.71
CA ASP A 442 -36.48 10.61 -3.89
C ASP A 442 -36.44 11.61 -5.06
N VAL A 443 -36.55 12.91 -4.75
CA VAL A 443 -36.37 13.99 -5.73
C VAL A 443 -34.95 13.97 -6.33
N ILE A 444 -33.91 13.84 -5.49
CA ILE A 444 -32.52 13.79 -5.98
C ILE A 444 -32.29 12.55 -6.85
N LYS A 445 -32.84 11.40 -6.48
CA LYS A 445 -32.71 10.16 -7.27
C LYS A 445 -33.46 10.24 -8.60
N ALA A 446 -34.59 10.95 -8.64
CA ALA A 446 -35.39 11.11 -9.84
C ALA A 446 -34.82 12.15 -10.84
N LYS A 447 -34.01 13.11 -10.35
CA LYS A 447 -33.36 14.11 -11.20
C LYS A 447 -32.26 13.48 -12.05
N PRO A 448 -32.27 13.70 -13.39
CA PRO A 448 -31.10 13.39 -14.23
C PRO A 448 -29.82 14.08 -13.75
N ASP A 449 -28.67 13.52 -14.05
CA ASP A 449 -27.37 14.03 -13.58
C ASP A 449 -27.14 15.49 -13.99
N GLY A 450 -27.43 15.87 -15.23
CA GLY A 450 -27.30 17.24 -15.74
C GLY A 450 -28.30 18.26 -15.20
N GLU A 451 -29.34 17.83 -14.47
CA GLU A 451 -30.32 18.71 -13.82
C GLU A 451 -30.05 18.92 -12.33
N ARG A 452 -29.07 18.22 -11.79
CA ARG A 452 -28.64 18.40 -10.41
C ARG A 452 -27.83 19.66 -10.28
N ARG A 453 -27.87 20.31 -9.11
CA ARG A 453 -27.10 21.50 -8.78
C ARG A 453 -26.66 21.48 -7.33
N ILE A 454 -25.43 21.91 -7.09
CA ILE A 454 -24.86 22.06 -5.75
C ILE A 454 -24.66 23.55 -5.48
N ASP A 455 -25.18 24.03 -4.37
CA ASP A 455 -25.08 25.41 -3.96
C ASP A 455 -24.18 25.53 -2.71
N VAL A 456 -23.26 26.49 -2.73
CA VAL A 456 -22.33 26.77 -1.62
C VAL A 456 -22.52 28.23 -1.19
N TRP A 457 -22.89 28.44 0.07
CA TRP A 457 -23.05 29.79 0.66
C TRP A 457 -21.75 30.26 1.29
N TRP A 458 -21.08 31.16 0.63
CA TRP A 458 -19.71 31.59 0.89
C TRP A 458 -19.66 32.79 1.86
N VAL A 459 -18.82 32.67 2.92
CA VAL A 459 -18.56 33.74 3.92
C VAL A 459 -17.07 34.10 4.02
N ASN A 460 -16.26 33.63 3.10
CA ASN A 460 -14.80 33.87 2.99
C ASN A 460 -14.00 33.50 4.24
N ASP A 461 -14.20 32.28 4.74
CA ASP A 461 -13.46 31.71 5.87
C ASP A 461 -13.08 30.25 5.59
N SER A 462 -12.38 29.58 6.52
CA SER A 462 -12.01 28.17 6.41
C SER A 462 -13.21 27.24 6.20
N THR A 463 -14.38 27.58 6.76
CA THR A 463 -15.63 26.83 6.54
C THR A 463 -16.06 26.90 5.07
N SER A 464 -15.92 28.04 4.44
CA SER A 464 -16.25 28.23 3.02
C SER A 464 -15.34 27.42 2.12
N ARG A 465 -14.05 27.37 2.41
CA ARG A 465 -13.08 26.51 1.69
C ARG A 465 -13.41 25.04 1.85
N LEU A 466 -13.74 24.59 3.06
CA LEU A 466 -14.18 23.22 3.29
C LEU A 466 -15.45 22.89 2.50
N MET A 467 -16.47 23.76 2.51
CA MET A 467 -17.70 23.56 1.77
C MET A 467 -17.47 23.43 0.27
N LEU A 468 -16.62 24.28 -0.30
CA LEU A 468 -16.25 24.22 -1.71
C LEU A 468 -15.53 22.91 -2.06
N LEU A 469 -14.58 22.48 -1.22
CA LEU A 469 -13.91 21.19 -1.38
C LEU A 469 -14.89 20.01 -1.31
N LEU A 470 -15.80 20.01 -0.33
CA LEU A 470 -16.82 18.97 -0.21
C LEU A 470 -17.76 18.95 -1.43
N ALA A 471 -18.18 20.10 -1.93
CA ALA A 471 -18.98 20.22 -3.14
C ALA A 471 -18.25 19.63 -4.36
N TYR A 472 -16.96 19.92 -4.51
CA TYR A 472 -16.12 19.31 -5.53
C TYR A 472 -15.98 17.80 -5.37
N LEU A 473 -15.81 17.29 -4.14
CA LEU A 473 -15.73 15.86 -3.90
C LEU A 473 -17.03 15.12 -4.25
N VAL A 474 -18.20 15.77 -4.08
CA VAL A 474 -19.47 15.22 -4.54
C VAL A 474 -19.47 15.03 -6.05
N THR A 475 -18.96 15.98 -6.84
CA THR A 475 -18.94 15.87 -8.32
C THR A 475 -18.03 14.77 -8.84
N ARG A 476 -17.15 14.21 -8.01
CA ARG A 476 -16.30 13.06 -8.38
C ARG A 476 -17.04 11.71 -8.35
N ASN A 477 -18.27 11.67 -7.90
CA ASN A 477 -19.06 10.44 -7.84
C ASN A 477 -19.89 10.27 -9.10
N ALA A 478 -20.05 8.99 -9.52
CA ALA A 478 -20.95 8.63 -10.60
C ALA A 478 -22.37 9.20 -10.38
N GLY A 479 -22.90 9.88 -11.37
CA GLY A 479 -24.18 10.55 -11.28
C GLY A 479 -24.13 11.97 -10.75
N TRP A 480 -22.95 12.53 -10.49
CA TRP A 480 -22.72 13.92 -10.10
C TRP A 480 -21.66 14.61 -10.97
N GLU A 481 -21.08 13.93 -11.95
CA GLU A 481 -19.91 14.37 -12.73
C GLU A 481 -20.17 15.67 -13.52
N GLU A 482 -21.38 15.87 -14.01
CA GLU A 482 -21.78 17.07 -14.78
C GLU A 482 -22.55 18.08 -13.94
N THR A 483 -22.56 17.94 -12.61
CA THR A 483 -23.36 18.78 -11.73
C THR A 483 -22.68 20.12 -11.50
N PRO A 484 -23.29 21.26 -11.89
CA PRO A 484 -22.72 22.59 -11.67
C PRO A 484 -22.72 22.96 -10.18
N ILE A 485 -21.64 23.62 -9.77
CA ILE A 485 -21.48 24.21 -8.44
C ILE A 485 -21.76 25.71 -8.56
N HIS A 486 -22.68 26.23 -7.77
CA HIS A 486 -22.94 27.65 -7.63
C HIS A 486 -22.45 28.15 -6.28
N VAL A 487 -21.70 29.24 -6.26
CA VAL A 487 -21.14 29.84 -5.06
C VAL A 487 -21.78 31.22 -4.83
N PHE A 488 -22.59 31.31 -3.77
CA PHE A 488 -23.30 32.53 -3.40
C PHE A 488 -22.50 33.27 -2.31
N ALA A 489 -22.06 34.48 -2.60
CA ALA A 489 -21.38 35.35 -1.64
C ALA A 489 -22.13 36.64 -1.40
N MET A 490 -22.01 37.19 -0.19
CA MET A 490 -22.58 38.47 0.17
C MET A 490 -21.75 39.61 -0.46
N GLY A 491 -22.42 40.54 -1.12
CA GLY A 491 -21.79 41.74 -1.66
C GLY A 491 -21.12 42.59 -0.56
N HIS A 492 -19.93 43.11 -0.83
CA HIS A 492 -19.23 44.01 0.05
C HIS A 492 -19.59 45.47 -0.25
N ALA A 493 -19.31 46.39 0.68
CA ALA A 493 -19.55 47.81 0.55
C ALA A 493 -18.82 48.48 -0.65
N ARG A 494 -17.93 47.78 -1.33
CA ARG A 494 -17.16 48.25 -2.49
C ARG A 494 -17.85 48.08 -3.84
N GLY A 495 -18.95 47.35 -3.91
CA GLY A 495 -19.72 47.06 -5.12
C GLY A 495 -19.81 45.57 -5.45
N GLU A 496 -20.89 45.19 -6.17
CA GLU A 496 -21.15 43.79 -6.52
C GLU A 496 -20.16 43.24 -7.56
N GLU A 497 -19.75 44.07 -8.54
CA GLU A 497 -18.82 43.68 -9.60
C GLU A 497 -17.41 43.37 -9.04
N GLU A 498 -16.89 44.20 -8.11
CA GLU A 498 -15.58 44.01 -7.49
C GLU A 498 -15.58 42.73 -6.59
N SER A 499 -16.67 42.50 -5.85
CA SER A 499 -16.85 41.30 -5.03
C SER A 499 -16.97 40.03 -5.88
N ALA A 500 -17.59 40.08 -7.05
CA ALA A 500 -17.70 38.98 -7.99
C ALA A 500 -16.35 38.64 -8.63
N GLU A 501 -15.55 39.66 -8.93
CA GLU A 501 -14.21 39.45 -9.51
C GLU A 501 -13.22 38.86 -8.51
N ASP A 502 -13.27 39.30 -7.26
CA ASP A 502 -12.48 38.72 -6.18
C ASP A 502 -12.81 37.25 -5.97
N LEU A 503 -14.12 36.88 -5.96
CA LEU A 503 -14.55 35.50 -5.84
C LEU A 503 -14.13 34.66 -7.05
N ARG A 504 -14.19 35.20 -8.28
CA ARG A 504 -13.71 34.52 -9.50
C ARG A 504 -12.21 34.20 -9.39
N LYS A 505 -11.39 35.14 -8.95
CA LYS A 505 -9.94 34.94 -8.76
C LYS A 505 -9.68 33.78 -7.79
N ILE A 506 -10.38 33.76 -6.64
CA ILE A 506 -10.25 32.66 -5.68
C ILE A 506 -10.63 31.32 -6.32
N LEU A 507 -11.73 31.25 -7.10
CA LEU A 507 -12.16 30.03 -7.77
C LEU A 507 -11.18 29.57 -8.85
N GLU A 508 -10.54 30.51 -9.58
CA GLU A 508 -9.50 30.21 -10.56
C GLU A 508 -8.23 29.67 -9.88
N GLU A 509 -7.81 30.26 -8.75
CA GLU A 509 -6.67 29.81 -7.96
C GLU A 509 -6.86 28.39 -7.44
N VAL A 510 -8.03 28.04 -6.92
CA VAL A 510 -8.35 26.69 -6.43
C VAL A 510 -8.64 25.68 -7.54
N ARG A 511 -8.77 26.12 -8.81
CA ARG A 511 -9.07 25.29 -9.99
C ARG A 511 -10.33 24.42 -9.85
N ILE A 512 -11.34 24.93 -9.16
CA ILE A 512 -12.66 24.29 -9.07
C ILE A 512 -13.61 25.07 -9.99
N ASP A 513 -14.21 24.36 -10.96
CA ASP A 513 -15.19 24.94 -11.86
C ASP A 513 -16.49 25.21 -11.08
N ALA A 514 -16.73 26.47 -10.75
CA ALA A 514 -17.91 26.92 -10.03
C ALA A 514 -18.36 28.30 -10.51
N LYS A 515 -19.67 28.57 -10.45
CA LYS A 515 -20.27 29.81 -10.88
C LYS A 515 -20.47 30.75 -9.69
N PRO A 516 -19.72 31.86 -9.61
CA PRO A 516 -19.92 32.85 -8.56
C PRO A 516 -21.17 33.71 -8.80
N GLU A 517 -21.96 33.89 -7.77
CA GLU A 517 -23.14 34.77 -7.74
C GLU A 517 -23.09 35.63 -6.48
N ILE A 518 -23.35 36.95 -6.64
CA ILE A 518 -23.36 37.86 -5.51
C ILE A 518 -24.81 38.12 -5.07
N VAL A 519 -25.03 38.06 -3.76
CA VAL A 519 -26.32 38.27 -3.14
C VAL A 519 -26.23 39.47 -2.22
N GLU A 520 -27.15 40.43 -2.34
CA GLU A 520 -27.16 41.67 -1.55
C GLU A 520 -27.30 41.37 -0.04
N GLU A 521 -28.23 40.50 0.33
CA GLU A 521 -28.47 40.16 1.73
C GLU A 521 -28.77 38.67 1.93
N VAL A 522 -28.12 38.05 2.92
CA VAL A 522 -28.36 36.63 3.30
C VAL A 522 -29.54 36.56 4.27
N THR A 523 -30.74 36.43 3.75
CA THR A 523 -31.98 36.20 4.51
C THR A 523 -32.55 34.83 4.19
N ALA A 524 -33.47 34.30 5.01
CA ALA A 524 -34.11 33.01 4.72
C ALA A 524 -34.86 33.05 3.37
N ALA A 525 -35.49 34.18 3.02
CA ALA A 525 -36.17 34.37 1.75
C ALA A 525 -35.20 34.42 0.56
N SER A 526 -34.06 35.11 0.71
CA SER A 526 -33.02 35.18 -0.31
C SER A 526 -32.38 33.80 -0.53
N VAL A 527 -32.04 33.07 0.54
CA VAL A 527 -31.50 31.72 0.44
C VAL A 527 -32.49 30.78 -0.24
N ALA A 528 -33.78 30.87 0.11
CA ALA A 528 -34.82 30.06 -0.51
C ALA A 528 -35.02 30.38 -1.99
N SER A 529 -35.01 31.67 -2.39
CA SER A 529 -35.17 32.06 -3.79
C SER A 529 -34.06 31.56 -4.69
N HIS A 530 -32.81 31.52 -4.21
CA HIS A 530 -31.65 31.07 -4.98
C HIS A 530 -31.48 29.54 -4.93
N SER A 531 -31.74 28.88 -3.78
CA SER A 531 -31.35 27.50 -3.55
C SER A 531 -32.51 26.49 -3.41
N SER A 532 -33.77 26.88 -3.62
CA SER A 532 -34.93 25.97 -3.55
C SER A 532 -34.87 24.81 -4.55
N ASN A 533 -34.22 24.99 -5.71
CA ASN A 533 -34.06 23.99 -6.75
C ASN A 533 -32.73 23.21 -6.65
N ALA A 534 -31.87 23.56 -5.73
CA ALA A 534 -30.60 22.88 -5.54
C ALA A 534 -30.82 21.41 -5.07
N SER A 535 -29.98 20.52 -5.50
CA SER A 535 -29.99 19.14 -5.01
C SER A 535 -29.33 19.02 -3.65
N ILE A 536 -28.22 19.77 -3.44
CA ILE A 536 -27.52 19.87 -2.16
C ILE A 536 -27.15 21.33 -1.94
N VAL A 537 -27.36 21.81 -0.72
CA VAL A 537 -26.93 23.14 -0.28
C VAL A 537 -25.92 23.00 0.84
N PHE A 538 -24.70 23.48 0.64
CA PHE A 538 -23.70 23.63 1.69
C PHE A 538 -23.87 25.00 2.35
N PHE A 539 -24.08 24.99 3.66
CA PHE A 539 -24.43 26.20 4.40
C PHE A 539 -23.60 26.31 5.69
N PRO A 540 -22.93 27.44 5.94
CA PRO A 540 -22.08 27.58 7.12
C PRO A 540 -22.90 27.80 8.38
N PHE A 541 -22.39 27.29 9.51
CA PHE A 541 -22.94 27.59 10.83
C PHE A 541 -21.84 27.93 11.83
N ARG A 542 -22.21 28.55 12.96
CA ARG A 542 -21.31 28.90 14.07
C ARG A 542 -21.96 28.64 15.41
N PHE A 543 -21.13 28.49 16.44
CA PHE A 543 -21.58 28.48 17.83
C PHE A 543 -21.59 29.90 18.41
N SER A 544 -22.74 30.38 18.88
CA SER A 544 -22.89 31.65 19.61
C SER A 544 -23.48 31.37 21.00
N GLY A 545 -22.65 31.38 22.03
CA GLY A 545 -23.03 30.87 23.35
C GLY A 545 -23.54 29.43 23.24
N ASP A 546 -24.75 29.15 23.71
CA ASP A 546 -25.38 27.83 23.63
C ASP A 546 -26.23 27.62 22.34
N LYS A 547 -26.24 28.58 21.43
CA LYS A 547 -27.03 28.52 20.21
C LYS A 547 -26.15 28.15 19.02
N ILE A 548 -26.75 27.46 18.04
CA ILE A 548 -26.21 27.26 16.71
C ILE A 548 -26.83 28.31 15.83
N VAL A 549 -26.02 29.15 15.23
CA VAL A 549 -26.45 30.27 14.39
C VAL A 549 -25.87 30.17 12.98
N GLY A 550 -26.61 30.64 12.02
CA GLY A 550 -26.16 30.82 10.64
C GLY A 550 -25.35 32.11 10.43
N PRO A 551 -25.12 32.48 9.18
CA PRO A 551 -24.50 33.76 8.83
C PRO A 551 -25.18 34.94 9.52
N LEU A 552 -24.41 35.95 9.91
CA LEU A 552 -24.90 37.17 10.59
C LEU A 552 -25.61 36.91 11.92
N GLY A 553 -25.39 35.74 12.57
CA GLY A 553 -25.98 35.41 13.87
C GLY A 553 -27.49 35.08 13.84
N ARG A 554 -28.06 34.87 12.67
CA ARG A 554 -29.47 34.50 12.49
C ARG A 554 -29.73 33.06 12.88
N GLU A 555 -30.92 32.71 13.34
CA GLU A 555 -31.31 31.37 13.73
C GLU A 555 -31.38 30.42 12.51
N ILE A 556 -30.69 29.25 12.59
CA ILE A 556 -30.56 28.32 11.49
C ILE A 556 -31.89 27.70 11.04
N GLY A 557 -32.83 27.45 11.97
CA GLY A 557 -34.11 26.82 11.65
C GLY A 557 -34.87 27.46 10.51
N SER A 558 -34.89 28.80 10.45
CA SER A 558 -35.59 29.57 9.40
C SER A 558 -35.03 29.35 7.99
N PHE A 559 -33.74 28.99 7.86
CA PHE A 559 -33.12 28.69 6.58
C PHE A 559 -33.41 27.26 6.09
N LEU A 560 -33.58 26.30 7.03
CA LEU A 560 -33.75 24.91 6.70
C LEU A 560 -35.16 24.54 6.20
N GLU A 561 -36.20 25.24 6.65
CA GLU A 561 -37.58 24.90 6.35
C GLU A 561 -37.91 24.91 4.87
N GLN A 562 -37.23 25.71 4.08
CA GLN A 562 -37.52 25.92 2.67
C GLN A 562 -36.60 25.18 1.70
N LEU A 563 -35.50 24.56 2.22
CA LEU A 563 -34.48 23.89 1.42
C LEU A 563 -34.68 22.38 1.39
N PRO A 564 -34.41 21.70 0.24
CA PRO A 564 -34.62 20.25 0.13
C PRO A 564 -33.61 19.44 0.93
N MET A 565 -32.32 19.71 0.76
CA MET A 565 -31.23 19.06 1.47
C MET A 565 -30.13 20.08 1.78
N VAL A 566 -29.73 20.14 3.05
CA VAL A 566 -28.72 21.09 3.52
C VAL A 566 -27.66 20.36 4.31
N ALA A 567 -26.41 20.52 3.92
CA ALA A 567 -25.25 20.17 4.72
C ALA A 567 -24.77 21.43 5.48
N LEU A 568 -25.05 21.47 6.77
CA LEU A 568 -24.52 22.49 7.67
C LEU A 568 -23.07 22.17 7.99
N VAL A 569 -22.15 23.09 7.71
CA VAL A 569 -20.72 22.85 7.84
C VAL A 569 -20.08 23.85 8.81
N LEU A 570 -19.13 23.35 9.60
CA LEU A 570 -18.25 24.15 10.43
C LEU A 570 -16.84 23.53 10.37
N ALA A 571 -15.89 24.26 9.84
CA ALA A 571 -14.48 23.85 9.79
C ALA A 571 -13.77 24.17 11.10
N SER A 572 -12.98 23.22 11.60
CA SER A 572 -12.09 23.39 12.75
C SER A 572 -10.63 23.60 12.34
N GLU A 573 -10.31 23.27 11.10
CA GLU A 573 -8.98 23.37 10.50
C GLU A 573 -9.02 24.35 9.32
N ASP A 574 -7.88 24.97 9.02
CA ASP A 574 -7.74 25.73 7.78
C ASP A 574 -7.34 24.76 6.66
N ILE A 575 -8.12 24.78 5.58
CA ILE A 575 -7.93 23.92 4.43
C ILE A 575 -7.36 24.75 3.30
N GLU A 576 -6.17 24.40 2.85
CA GLU A 576 -5.49 25.09 1.77
C GLU A 576 -5.91 24.45 0.43
N LEU A 577 -6.56 25.26 -0.41
CA LEU A 577 -7.04 24.83 -1.74
C LEU A 577 -6.21 25.40 -2.87
N ASP A 578 -5.29 26.34 -2.59
CA ASP A 578 -4.54 27.07 -3.59
C ASP A 578 -3.74 26.10 -4.49
N ALA A 579 -3.83 26.32 -5.79
CA ALA A 579 -3.20 25.46 -6.77
C ALA A 579 -1.70 25.75 -6.92
N ASP A 580 -1.26 26.94 -6.54
CA ASP A 580 0.14 27.34 -6.63
C ASP A 580 0.89 27.07 -5.32
N PRO A 581 2.01 26.30 -5.35
CA PRO A 581 2.73 25.95 -4.13
C PRO A 581 3.43 27.16 -3.48
N GLU A 582 3.60 28.27 -4.20
CA GLU A 582 4.26 29.49 -3.71
C GLU A 582 3.27 30.54 -3.18
N GLU A 583 1.96 30.35 -3.40
CA GLU A 583 0.88 31.20 -2.92
C GLU A 583 0.09 30.47 -1.82
N GLY A 584 -0.33 31.21 -0.78
CA GLY A 584 -1.07 30.70 0.36
C GLY A 584 -0.28 30.62 1.65
N THR A 585 -0.94 30.24 2.74
CA THR A 585 -0.36 30.24 4.10
C THR A 585 0.88 29.33 4.24
N ALA A 586 0.97 28.25 3.47
CA ALA A 586 2.16 27.41 3.44
C ALA A 586 3.34 28.06 2.71
N GLY A 587 3.09 28.80 1.61
CA GLY A 587 4.09 29.58 0.92
C GLY A 587 4.58 30.76 1.78
N GLU A 588 3.67 31.48 2.44
CA GLU A 588 3.99 32.52 3.41
C GLU A 588 4.79 31.98 4.58
N MET A 589 4.43 30.81 5.10
CA MET A 589 5.15 30.13 6.16
C MET A 589 6.57 29.72 5.71
N ALA A 590 6.70 29.14 4.51
CA ALA A 590 8.00 28.77 3.95
C ALA A 590 8.91 30.02 3.77
N ALA A 591 8.37 31.08 3.21
CA ALA A 591 9.09 32.36 3.06
C ALA A 591 9.49 32.96 4.41
N ALA A 592 8.62 32.87 5.43
CA ALA A 592 8.91 33.35 6.77
C ALA A 592 10.00 32.51 7.47
N LEU A 593 10.01 31.17 7.25
CA LEU A 593 11.06 30.27 7.76
C LEU A 593 12.41 30.50 7.07
N ASP A 594 12.43 30.73 5.77
CA ASP A 594 13.63 31.08 5.02
C ASP A 594 14.19 32.42 5.47
N ALA A 595 13.32 33.41 5.68
CA ALA A 595 13.70 34.72 6.20
C ALA A 595 14.26 34.63 7.65
N LEU A 596 13.72 33.74 8.48
CA LEU A 596 14.23 33.45 9.82
C LEU A 596 15.59 32.80 9.76
N SER A 597 15.77 31.76 8.94
CA SER A 597 17.04 31.06 8.74
C SER A 597 18.15 32.01 8.27
N ASP A 598 17.85 32.88 7.30
CA ASP A 598 18.74 33.89 6.82
C ASP A 598 19.14 34.95 7.88
N ALA A 599 18.17 35.33 8.71
CA ALA A 599 18.41 36.28 9.78
C ALA A 599 19.24 35.67 10.92
N GLU A 600 19.01 34.41 11.27
CA GLU A 600 19.82 33.68 12.26
C GLU A 600 21.25 33.45 11.79
N MET A 601 21.44 33.09 10.53
CA MET A 601 22.77 32.93 9.96
C MET A 601 23.55 34.26 10.05
N LYS A 602 22.93 35.37 9.64
CA LYS A 602 23.53 36.71 9.74
C LYS A 602 23.81 37.12 11.19
N PHE A 603 22.98 36.72 12.12
CA PHE A 603 23.23 36.98 13.54
C PHE A 603 24.44 36.22 14.05
N ARG A 604 24.58 34.92 13.75
CA ARG A 604 25.73 34.09 14.13
C ARG A 604 27.06 34.63 13.51
N ASP A 605 27.02 35.07 12.25
CA ASP A 605 28.19 35.65 11.60
C ASP A 605 28.63 36.95 12.31
N LYS A 606 27.69 37.82 12.71
CA LYS A 606 28.00 39.04 13.43
C LYS A 606 28.44 38.79 14.88
N GLU A 607 27.92 37.76 15.52
CA GLU A 607 28.37 37.32 16.84
C GLU A 607 29.85 36.84 16.77
N LYS A 608 30.17 36.08 15.73
CA LYS A 608 31.57 35.65 15.49
C LYS A 608 32.50 36.82 15.21
N GLU A 609 32.11 37.78 14.35
CA GLU A 609 32.89 39.02 14.10
C GLU A 609 33.13 39.81 15.41
N ALA A 610 32.15 39.86 16.29
CA ALA A 610 32.28 40.56 17.57
C ALA A 610 33.21 39.82 18.54
N ALA A 611 33.16 38.48 18.55
CA ALA A 611 34.10 37.68 19.36
C ALA A 611 35.54 37.84 18.89
N GLU A 612 35.80 37.85 17.57
CA GLU A 612 37.12 38.09 17.01
C GLU A 612 37.63 39.51 17.29
N ALA A 613 36.74 40.50 17.33
CA ALA A 613 37.09 41.87 17.70
C ALA A 613 37.44 41.99 19.21
N LEU A 614 36.75 41.22 20.05
CA LEU A 614 37.05 41.16 21.49
C LEU A 614 38.40 40.53 21.77
N GLU A 615 38.74 39.43 21.10
CA GLU A 615 40.03 38.76 21.20
C GLU A 615 41.19 39.71 20.80
N LYS A 616 41.00 40.48 19.73
CA LYS A 616 41.99 41.50 19.29
C LYS A 616 42.17 42.63 20.30
N LEU A 617 41.10 43.06 20.98
CA LEU A 617 41.20 44.04 22.04
C LEU A 617 41.97 43.51 23.26
N GLU A 618 41.69 42.26 23.65
CA GLU A 618 42.40 41.61 24.77
C GLU A 618 43.90 41.53 24.47
N GLU A 619 44.30 41.12 23.24
CA GLU A 619 45.69 41.08 22.81
C GLU A 619 46.35 42.46 22.87
N LYS A 620 45.65 43.51 22.42
CA LYS A 620 46.19 44.90 22.45
C LYS A 620 46.26 45.45 23.88
N LEU A 621 45.32 45.09 24.75
CA LEU A 621 45.36 45.45 26.18
C LEU A 621 46.54 44.79 26.90
N ASP A 622 46.82 43.51 26.60
CA ASP A 622 47.96 42.81 27.17
C ASP A 622 49.30 43.44 26.69
N LYS A 623 49.40 43.80 25.41
CA LYS A 623 50.53 44.57 24.87
C LYS A 623 50.72 45.93 25.58
N SER A 624 49.60 46.62 25.84
CA SER A 624 49.63 47.89 26.58
C SER A 624 50.09 47.73 28.04
N ARG A 625 49.70 46.64 28.71
CA ARG A 625 50.21 46.33 30.05
C ARG A 625 51.63 45.95 30.06
N ALA A 626 52.12 45.14 29.13
CA ALA A 626 53.55 44.77 29.00
C ALA A 626 54.43 45.97 28.71
N ALA A 627 54.05 46.91 27.84
CA ALA A 627 54.76 48.11 27.53
C ALA A 627 54.87 49.09 28.70
N ARG A 628 53.82 49.11 29.58
CA ARG A 628 53.90 49.91 30.82
C ARG A 628 54.83 49.28 31.86
N GLU A 629 54.85 47.97 31.98
CA GLU A 629 55.75 47.25 32.89
C GLU A 629 57.19 47.27 32.42
N ALA A 630 57.46 47.30 31.10
CA ALA A 630 58.82 47.42 30.53
C ALA A 630 59.38 48.80 30.60
N GLY A 631 58.61 49.86 30.91
CA GLY A 631 59.05 51.20 31.04
C GLY A 631 59.35 51.91 29.69
N ASP A 632 58.64 51.49 28.61
CA ASP A 632 58.82 52.04 27.28
C ASP A 632 58.58 53.53 27.20
N ASP A 633 59.17 54.18 26.16
CA ASP A 633 59.12 55.63 25.97
C ASP A 633 57.66 56.14 25.77
N ARG A 634 57.43 57.42 26.03
CA ARG A 634 56.11 58.06 25.96
C ARG A 634 55.50 58.00 24.57
N GLU A 635 56.27 57.93 23.50
CA GLU A 635 55.78 57.91 22.12
C GLU A 635 55.23 56.51 21.76
N THR A 636 55.92 55.45 22.18
CA THR A 636 55.52 54.08 22.03
C THR A 636 54.24 53.77 22.83
N GLN A 637 54.12 54.23 24.07
CA GLN A 637 52.94 54.11 24.89
C GLN A 637 51.75 54.87 24.31
N ALA A 638 51.93 56.04 23.71
CA ALA A 638 50.85 56.76 23.03
C ALA A 638 50.31 56.02 21.82
N LYS A 639 51.17 55.45 20.96
CA LYS A 639 50.71 54.61 19.82
C LYS A 639 49.94 53.39 20.23
N ILE A 640 50.37 52.66 21.24
CA ILE A 640 49.65 51.48 21.74
C ILE A 640 48.29 51.87 22.34
N ASN A 641 48.19 52.99 23.06
CA ASN A 641 46.92 53.48 23.59
C ASN A 641 45.93 53.90 22.47
N ASP A 642 46.40 54.48 21.38
CA ASP A 642 45.58 54.80 20.21
C ASP A 642 45.07 53.53 19.53
N GLU A 643 45.90 52.51 19.42
CA GLU A 643 45.50 51.22 18.90
C GLU A 643 44.45 50.51 19.79
N VAL A 644 44.55 50.61 21.12
CA VAL A 644 43.53 50.09 22.08
C VAL A 644 42.24 50.84 21.92
N LYS A 645 42.28 52.18 21.75
CA LYS A 645 41.07 52.97 21.53
C LYS A 645 40.39 52.62 20.22
N GLU A 646 41.14 52.42 19.15
CA GLU A 646 40.60 51.97 17.85
C GLU A 646 39.92 50.59 17.96
N ALA A 647 40.52 49.65 18.70
CA ALA A 647 39.94 48.34 18.94
C ALA A 647 38.66 48.43 19.80
N GLN A 648 38.58 49.33 20.78
CA GLN A 648 37.39 49.62 21.56
C GLN A 648 36.24 50.14 20.69
N ASP A 649 36.54 51.10 19.78
CA ASP A 649 35.56 51.61 18.82
C ASP A 649 35.03 50.50 17.87
N GLN A 650 35.93 49.60 17.45
CA GLN A 650 35.56 48.45 16.63
C GLN A 650 34.58 47.48 17.36
N ILE A 651 34.80 47.22 18.63
CA ILE A 651 33.91 46.39 19.46
C ILE A 651 32.54 47.06 19.65
N GLU A 652 32.53 48.36 19.88
CA GLU A 652 31.27 49.07 20.03
C GLU A 652 30.42 49.00 18.73
N MET A 653 31.07 49.19 17.57
CA MET A 653 30.45 49.04 16.28
C MET A 653 29.97 47.60 16.04
N ALA A 654 30.76 46.57 16.35
CA ALA A 654 30.42 45.17 16.23
C ALA A 654 29.23 44.86 17.13
N GLY A 655 29.21 45.29 18.38
CA GLY A 655 28.08 45.16 19.31
C GLY A 655 26.78 45.76 18.79
N ARG A 656 26.83 46.94 18.17
CA ARG A 656 25.64 47.55 17.51
C ARG A 656 25.18 46.72 16.31
N ARG A 657 26.07 46.10 15.53
CA ARG A 657 25.72 45.18 14.42
C ARG A 657 25.07 43.91 14.92
N VAL A 658 25.60 43.32 15.97
CA VAL A 658 25.00 42.13 16.63
C VAL A 658 23.59 42.42 17.13
N ALA A 659 23.39 43.54 17.85
CA ALA A 659 22.08 43.95 18.34
C ALA A 659 21.08 44.15 17.22
N LYS A 660 21.47 44.74 16.09
CA LYS A 660 20.63 44.91 14.90
C LYS A 660 20.29 43.59 14.22
N ALA A 661 21.21 42.66 14.13
CA ALA A 661 21.01 41.35 13.56
C ALA A 661 20.07 40.50 14.45
N LYS A 662 20.25 40.53 15.77
CA LYS A 662 19.39 39.87 16.75
C LYS A 662 17.95 40.40 16.68
N ALA A 663 17.77 41.72 16.55
CA ALA A 663 16.42 42.29 16.40
C ALA A 663 15.71 41.80 15.12
N LYS A 664 16.47 41.65 14.02
CA LYS A 664 15.92 41.12 12.78
C LYS A 664 15.49 39.62 12.92
N ALA A 665 16.34 38.79 13.53
CA ALA A 665 16.01 37.39 13.79
C ALA A 665 14.78 37.25 14.71
N THR A 666 14.69 38.06 15.75
CA THR A 666 13.52 38.07 16.65
C THR A 666 12.23 38.51 15.92
N ASN A 667 12.33 39.47 15.00
CA ASN A 667 11.14 39.88 14.22
C ASN A 667 10.72 38.80 13.22
N ALA A 668 11.67 38.14 12.56
CA ALA A 668 11.35 37.02 11.68
C ALA A 668 10.72 35.84 12.45
N ALA A 669 11.22 35.52 13.65
CA ALA A 669 10.62 34.51 14.51
C ALA A 669 9.17 34.84 14.90
N LYS A 670 8.86 36.11 15.21
CA LYS A 670 7.50 36.56 15.49
C LYS A 670 6.57 36.45 14.29
N GLU A 671 7.07 36.63 13.07
CA GLU A 671 6.28 36.45 11.86
C GLU A 671 5.92 34.99 11.64
N VAL A 672 6.86 34.06 11.88
CA VAL A 672 6.60 32.60 11.89
C VAL A 672 5.55 32.23 12.94
N GLU A 673 5.64 32.76 14.15
CA GLU A 673 4.63 32.52 15.20
C GLU A 673 3.25 33.07 14.82
N LYS A 674 3.19 34.25 14.21
CA LYS A 674 1.93 34.87 13.74
C LYS A 674 1.23 34.04 12.66
N LEU A 675 2.00 33.34 11.82
CA LEU A 675 1.50 32.40 10.83
C LEU A 675 1.18 31.01 11.42
N GLY A 676 1.35 30.79 12.72
CA GLY A 676 1.01 29.52 13.40
C GLY A 676 2.16 28.50 13.44
N GLY A 677 3.35 28.87 12.95
CA GLY A 677 4.55 28.03 13.03
C GLY A 677 5.22 28.07 14.40
N LYS A 678 6.03 27.07 14.69
CA LYS A 678 6.94 27.08 15.84
C LYS A 678 8.35 27.35 15.32
N PRO A 679 8.99 28.47 15.74
CA PRO A 679 10.40 28.66 15.40
C PRO A 679 11.22 27.49 15.98
N PRO A 680 12.30 27.08 15.30
CA PRO A 680 13.18 26.05 15.83
C PRO A 680 13.65 26.45 17.23
N LYS A 681 13.61 25.50 18.18
CA LYS A 681 14.15 25.72 19.52
C LYS A 681 15.67 25.83 19.41
N GLU A 682 16.24 26.91 20.01
CA GLU A 682 17.70 27.08 20.21
C GLU A 682 18.36 25.88 20.86
#